data_0aa8b34973945cc8aec275cfbd15853a
#
_entry.id   0aa8b34973945cc8aec275cfbd15853a
#
_cell.length_a   1.000
_cell.length_b   1.000
_cell.length_c   1.000
_cell.angle_alpha   90.00
_cell.angle_beta   90.00
_cell.angle_gamma   90.00
#
_symmetry.space_group_name_H-M   'P 1'
#
loop_
_entity.id
_entity.type
_entity.pdbx_description
1 polymer ?
#
loop_
_entity_poly.entity_id
_entity_poly.type
_entity_poly.pdbx_seq_one_letter_code
_entity_poly.pdbx_strand_id
1 'polypeptide(L)'
;VHTLYPLYSWFFYELGIKTFLSTEVAHEGVARAEAQYCFPAEIAHGAIQDCLDKGADYVLMPHFRDMPSYEDKVHANFCPITQALPYYMEKAFPDIEAKRWLPLVVSFKFGEGKALELFCEMTSLLGIGEAETRTAFNKAWAKQKAYFEAVEKMGIQALADARKEKRPVIAVLGRPYNAFTPEANMGIPRKFTTRGYSIIPFDILPFRDEVIFPNMYWYYGQQDLKAANLLKNEDNIYLTFITNFSCAPDSFILHYIKWMMGQKPFLVLELDSHSADAGVDTRVEAFLDIIDGYRTKKNEIDAERYDNGYRFVSERVGDSDEFNMYINNVKTKEKIPVKDNKRVKILLSNMGNISTQYIGAVIRSLGYNAQAMPVATNKTIQIARANTSGKECVPSQLVLGSALEFFFSDEYRKDELYLLFVPITTGPCRTGQYYVYYENLFRDLRLENVVIFILSADNSYTELGPSFAKQMWIGVALSDYLKDIQCSLLATAEDPVQAEKVFEHSWRHVMNAVEHKPKGLWKELKIAASEIKKIPLKRSVNSCPRVLIVGEIYVRRDDFAVNELIELMSARGIVVKVAGVGEWIHYLDFVREYALKKLVRLQKPGKRLFSKPSRDLKKLQIEEWWKHHIEKKILSILNPTGLIPETPHDMRHIMKYTVEHFVNLELNSEIAVSSGSAAAAMDAGYSGIVNISPFACLIGRVIEGLFTPWARERNYPILSVEIDGNLLPPNIVNKLNIFMVNVLRFKGGQDVSTLVDKAGE
;
A
#
# COMPACT_ATOMS: atom_id res chain seq x y z
N VAL A 1 16.66 12.32 -7.13
CA VAL A 1 17.69 13.10 -7.84
C VAL A 1 18.75 12.18 -8.45
N HIS A 2 19.31 11.17 -7.76
CA HIS A 2 20.43 10.35 -8.23
C HIS A 2 20.29 9.88 -9.69
N THR A 3 19.27 9.09 -10.00
CA THR A 3 19.12 8.45 -11.31
C THR A 3 18.89 9.45 -12.45
N LEU A 4 18.20 10.56 -12.20
CA LEU A 4 17.85 11.58 -13.19
C LEU A 4 18.61 12.91 -13.00
N TYR A 5 19.71 12.90 -12.26
CA TYR A 5 20.51 14.11 -12.08
C TYR A 5 21.02 14.70 -13.39
N PRO A 6 21.52 13.93 -14.38
CA PRO A 6 21.88 14.47 -15.66
C PRO A 6 20.72 15.17 -16.39
N LEU A 7 19.51 14.61 -16.32
CA LEU A 7 18.32 15.25 -16.89
C LEU A 7 18.07 16.62 -16.26
N TYR A 8 18.02 16.71 -14.94
CA TYR A 8 17.74 17.97 -14.26
C TYR A 8 18.83 19.01 -14.44
N SER A 9 20.08 18.63 -14.24
CA SER A 9 21.21 19.57 -14.34
C SER A 9 21.33 20.17 -15.74
N TRP A 10 21.23 19.35 -16.80
CA TRP A 10 21.25 19.83 -18.16
C TRP A 10 20.00 20.61 -18.55
N PHE A 11 18.82 20.21 -18.07
CA PHE A 11 17.57 20.90 -18.35
C PHE A 11 17.60 22.36 -17.88
N PHE A 12 17.97 22.58 -16.62
CA PHE A 12 18.06 23.93 -16.08
C PHE A 12 19.25 24.72 -16.64
N TYR A 13 20.36 24.05 -16.93
CA TYR A 13 21.49 24.67 -17.62
C TYR A 13 21.09 25.25 -19.02
N GLU A 14 20.35 24.47 -19.81
CA GLU A 14 19.86 24.90 -21.13
C GLU A 14 18.84 26.05 -21.02
N LEU A 15 18.17 26.20 -19.90
CA LEU A 15 17.28 27.33 -19.59
C LEU A 15 18.01 28.53 -18.97
N GLY A 16 19.33 28.47 -18.80
CA GLY A 16 20.13 29.55 -18.19
C GLY A 16 19.89 29.69 -16.66
N ILE A 17 19.29 28.65 -16.00
CA ILE A 17 18.99 28.67 -14.56
C ILE A 17 20.14 28.02 -13.81
N LYS A 18 20.71 28.75 -12.82
CA LYS A 18 21.74 28.21 -11.93
C LYS A 18 21.12 27.24 -10.93
N THR A 19 21.68 26.04 -10.84
CA THR A 19 21.26 25.01 -9.87
C THR A 19 22.39 24.67 -8.90
N PHE A 20 22.03 24.27 -7.68
CA PHE A 20 22.95 23.67 -6.73
C PHE A 20 22.22 22.58 -5.92
N LEU A 21 22.99 21.72 -5.29
CA LEU A 21 22.50 20.66 -4.43
C LEU A 21 22.76 20.98 -2.96
N SER A 22 22.03 20.33 -2.06
CA SER A 22 22.40 20.27 -0.65
C SER A 22 23.77 19.60 -0.50
N THR A 23 24.55 20.06 0.47
CA THR A 23 25.88 19.51 0.82
C THR A 23 25.92 18.93 2.23
N GLU A 24 24.89 19.18 3.01
CA GLU A 24 24.73 18.66 4.37
C GLU A 24 23.27 18.42 4.72
N VAL A 25 23.03 17.74 5.83
CA VAL A 25 21.69 17.49 6.36
C VAL A 25 21.49 18.38 7.58
N ALA A 26 20.82 19.52 7.41
CA ALA A 26 20.55 20.46 8.48
C ALA A 26 19.59 19.88 9.52
N HIS A 27 20.01 19.87 10.77
CA HIS A 27 19.25 19.24 11.88
C HIS A 27 17.90 19.92 12.12
N GLU A 28 17.81 21.23 11.93
CA GLU A 28 16.58 22.01 12.04
C GLU A 28 15.53 21.56 11.02
N GLY A 29 15.96 21.21 9.79
CA GLY A 29 15.09 20.65 8.79
C GLY A 29 14.55 19.28 9.18
N VAL A 30 15.39 18.38 9.70
CA VAL A 30 14.98 17.06 10.18
C VAL A 30 13.94 17.18 11.30
N ALA A 31 14.11 18.15 12.21
CA ALA A 31 13.17 18.39 13.31
C ALA A 31 11.78 18.87 12.86
N ARG A 32 11.61 19.31 11.60
CA ARG A 32 10.31 19.70 11.01
C ARG A 32 9.45 18.53 10.55
N ALA A 33 9.95 17.30 10.61
CA ALA A 33 9.18 16.13 10.19
C ALA A 33 7.93 15.93 11.08
N GLU A 34 6.75 15.98 10.46
CA GLU A 34 5.45 15.86 11.14
C GLU A 34 4.98 14.42 11.33
N ALA A 35 5.74 13.44 10.83
CA ALA A 35 5.51 12.00 11.00
C ALA A 35 6.85 11.27 11.09
N GLN A 36 6.83 10.04 11.62
CA GLN A 36 8.02 9.18 11.65
C GLN A 36 8.27 8.56 10.28
N TYR A 37 8.95 9.30 9.41
CA TYR A 37 9.32 8.80 8.09
C TYR A 37 10.47 7.79 8.16
N CYS A 38 10.83 7.21 7.01
CA CYS A 38 12.06 6.45 6.87
C CYS A 38 13.28 7.39 6.80
N PHE A 39 14.45 6.90 7.17
CA PHE A 39 15.68 7.67 7.27
C PHE A 39 16.00 8.55 6.03
N PRO A 40 15.88 8.08 4.77
CA PRO A 40 16.07 8.96 3.61
C PRO A 40 15.08 10.12 3.49
N ALA A 41 13.87 9.96 4.00
CA ALA A 41 12.91 11.07 4.02
C ALA A 41 13.24 12.09 5.11
N GLU A 42 13.76 11.66 6.26
CA GLU A 42 14.31 12.55 7.28
C GLU A 42 15.50 13.36 6.72
N ILE A 43 16.43 12.67 6.05
CA ILE A 43 17.56 13.31 5.33
C ILE A 43 17.04 14.38 4.34
N ALA A 44 15.96 14.09 3.63
CA ALA A 44 15.41 15.04 2.66
C ALA A 44 14.89 16.33 3.30
N HIS A 45 14.33 16.28 4.52
CA HIS A 45 13.94 17.49 5.27
C HIS A 45 15.18 18.37 5.58
N GLY A 46 16.25 17.76 6.06
CA GLY A 46 17.49 18.47 6.33
C GLY A 46 18.16 19.03 5.07
N ALA A 47 18.11 18.30 3.97
CA ALA A 47 18.64 18.74 2.68
C ALA A 47 17.88 19.96 2.10
N ILE A 48 16.56 20.02 2.30
CA ILE A 48 15.76 21.19 1.91
C ILE A 48 16.15 22.39 2.76
N GLN A 49 16.29 22.24 4.07
CA GLN A 49 16.71 23.32 4.95
C GLN A 49 18.06 23.88 4.53
N ASP A 50 19.06 23.03 4.26
CA ASP A 50 20.37 23.44 3.76
C ASP A 50 20.29 24.24 2.44
N CYS A 51 19.44 23.84 1.51
CA CYS A 51 19.22 24.60 0.26
C CYS A 51 18.60 25.97 0.54
N LEU A 52 17.70 26.09 1.51
CA LEU A 52 17.07 27.35 1.89
C LEU A 52 18.07 28.28 2.58
N ASP A 53 18.90 27.76 3.48
CA ASP A 53 19.93 28.49 4.20
C ASP A 53 21.01 29.04 3.25
N LYS A 54 21.25 28.32 2.13
CA LYS A 54 22.12 28.78 1.02
C LYS A 54 21.46 29.80 0.09
N GLY A 55 20.23 30.21 0.39
CA GLY A 55 19.54 31.26 -0.35
C GLY A 55 18.94 30.80 -1.68
N ALA A 56 18.45 29.57 -1.78
CA ALA A 56 17.71 29.11 -2.96
C ALA A 56 16.47 29.97 -3.21
N ASP A 57 16.31 30.51 -4.41
CA ASP A 57 15.11 31.25 -4.80
C ASP A 57 13.91 30.31 -4.95
N TYR A 58 14.18 29.13 -5.49
CA TYR A 58 13.20 28.07 -5.72
C TYR A 58 13.73 26.72 -5.23
N VAL A 59 12.82 25.85 -4.79
CA VAL A 59 13.11 24.45 -4.43
C VAL A 59 12.39 23.53 -5.40
N LEU A 60 13.15 22.77 -6.20
CA LEU A 60 12.59 21.74 -7.09
C LEU A 60 12.20 20.52 -6.26
N MET A 61 10.92 20.21 -6.26
CA MET A 61 10.34 19.07 -5.52
C MET A 61 9.64 18.11 -6.48
N PRO A 62 10.35 17.12 -7.03
CA PRO A 62 9.74 16.21 -7.98
C PRO A 62 8.81 15.19 -7.29
N HIS A 63 7.58 15.12 -7.76
CA HIS A 63 6.70 13.97 -7.54
C HIS A 63 7.10 12.87 -8.51
N PHE A 64 7.96 11.98 -8.07
CA PHE A 64 8.37 10.81 -8.85
C PHE A 64 7.29 9.75 -8.84
N ARG A 65 6.56 9.62 -9.94
CA ARG A 65 5.51 8.63 -10.08
C ARG A 65 6.03 7.30 -10.60
N ASP A 66 6.65 7.31 -11.77
CA ASP A 66 7.14 6.12 -12.46
C ASP A 66 8.30 6.44 -13.42
N MET A 67 9.04 5.40 -13.79
CA MET A 67 10.09 5.41 -14.80
C MET A 67 9.66 4.64 -16.05
N PRO A 68 10.40 4.75 -17.17
CA PRO A 68 10.14 3.93 -18.35
C PRO A 68 10.21 2.43 -17.96
N SER A 69 9.15 1.69 -18.29
CA SER A 69 9.16 0.23 -18.19
C SER A 69 9.70 -0.37 -19.49
N TYR A 70 10.48 -1.44 -19.37
CA TYR A 70 11.01 -2.17 -20.52
C TYR A 70 9.94 -3.06 -21.20
N GLU A 71 8.80 -3.29 -20.55
CA GLU A 71 7.66 -4.02 -21.09
C GLU A 71 6.32 -3.34 -20.72
N ASP A 72 5.38 -3.34 -21.64
CA ASP A 72 4.07 -2.67 -21.52
C ASP A 72 3.21 -3.15 -20.32
N LYS A 73 3.52 -4.31 -19.76
CA LYS A 73 2.75 -4.94 -18.70
C LYS A 73 3.39 -4.80 -17.31
N VAL A 74 4.59 -4.26 -17.22
CA VAL A 74 5.32 -4.13 -15.96
C VAL A 74 5.21 -2.71 -15.45
N HIS A 75 4.76 -2.56 -14.20
CA HIS A 75 4.76 -1.27 -13.52
C HIS A 75 6.17 -0.92 -13.04
N ALA A 76 6.51 0.37 -13.06
CA ALA A 76 7.81 0.90 -12.62
C ALA A 76 7.61 2.06 -11.64
N ASN A 77 6.79 1.83 -10.61
CA ASN A 77 6.37 2.83 -9.64
C ASN A 77 7.47 3.14 -8.63
N PHE A 78 7.44 4.35 -8.09
CA PHE A 78 8.23 4.69 -6.90
C PHE A 78 7.46 4.41 -5.60
N CYS A 79 8.20 4.37 -4.49
CA CYS A 79 7.64 4.27 -3.14
C CYS A 79 6.66 5.43 -2.87
N PRO A 80 5.53 5.21 -2.19
CA PRO A 80 4.57 6.27 -1.85
C PRO A 80 5.16 7.45 -1.09
N ILE A 81 6.12 7.21 -0.18
CA ILE A 81 6.81 8.29 0.54
C ILE A 81 7.60 9.16 -0.44
N THR A 82 8.28 8.56 -1.44
CA THR A 82 8.99 9.30 -2.49
C THR A 82 8.03 10.07 -3.39
N GLN A 83 6.91 9.47 -3.76
CA GLN A 83 5.90 10.12 -4.59
C GLN A 83 5.25 11.31 -3.87
N ALA A 84 4.96 11.16 -2.59
CA ALA A 84 4.29 12.19 -1.78
C ALA A 84 5.24 13.27 -1.24
N LEU A 85 6.56 13.13 -1.47
CA LEU A 85 7.59 14.04 -0.92
C LEU A 85 7.22 15.53 -1.07
N PRO A 86 6.85 16.06 -2.25
CA PRO A 86 6.56 17.49 -2.38
C PRO A 86 5.41 17.97 -1.48
N TYR A 87 4.42 17.14 -1.25
CA TYR A 87 3.20 17.53 -0.54
C TYR A 87 3.41 17.61 0.97
N TYR A 88 4.05 16.60 1.59
CA TYR A 88 4.31 16.65 3.03
C TYR A 88 5.47 17.59 3.38
N MET A 89 6.41 17.82 2.45
CA MET A 89 7.45 18.84 2.64
C MET A 89 6.87 20.25 2.63
N GLU A 90 5.95 20.56 1.74
CA GLU A 90 5.24 21.84 1.74
C GLU A 90 4.54 22.10 3.10
N LYS A 91 3.97 21.05 3.71
CA LYS A 91 3.35 21.13 5.03
C LYS A 91 4.37 21.27 6.18
N ALA A 92 5.55 20.65 6.05
CA ALA A 92 6.62 20.75 7.04
C ALA A 92 7.32 22.13 7.04
N PHE A 93 7.24 22.88 5.94
CA PHE A 93 7.86 24.20 5.78
C PHE A 93 6.84 25.29 5.46
N PRO A 94 5.88 25.56 6.34
CA PRO A 94 4.78 26.50 6.07
C PRO A 94 5.22 27.97 5.97
N ASP A 95 6.42 28.29 6.45
CA ASP A 95 7.07 29.60 6.38
C ASP A 95 7.63 29.94 4.99
N ILE A 96 7.65 28.97 4.06
CA ILE A 96 8.10 29.19 2.69
C ILE A 96 6.92 29.58 1.81
N GLU A 97 7.08 30.70 1.09
CA GLU A 97 6.06 31.11 0.13
C GLU A 97 5.78 30.01 -0.90
N ALA A 98 4.51 29.67 -1.11
CA ALA A 98 4.08 28.60 -2.02
C ALA A 98 4.66 28.72 -3.44
N LYS A 99 4.87 29.96 -3.94
CA LYS A 99 5.51 30.21 -5.27
C LYS A 99 6.96 29.76 -5.38
N ARG A 100 7.65 29.54 -4.26
CA ARG A 100 9.04 29.06 -4.23
C ARG A 100 9.16 27.54 -4.39
N TRP A 101 8.07 26.82 -4.23
CA TRP A 101 8.00 25.40 -4.51
C TRP A 101 7.76 25.17 -6.00
N LEU A 102 8.67 24.42 -6.66
CA LEU A 102 8.52 24.01 -8.04
C LEU A 102 8.03 22.55 -8.07
N PRO A 103 6.72 22.31 -8.12
CA PRO A 103 6.17 20.96 -8.23
C PRO A 103 6.40 20.43 -9.64
N LEU A 104 7.12 19.33 -9.76
CA LEU A 104 7.33 18.64 -11.04
C LEU A 104 6.85 17.20 -10.91
N VAL A 105 5.78 16.86 -11.61
CA VAL A 105 5.39 15.45 -11.74
C VAL A 105 6.28 14.78 -12.78
N VAL A 106 6.96 13.72 -12.40
CA VAL A 106 7.82 12.91 -13.27
C VAL A 106 7.14 11.57 -13.52
N SER A 107 6.66 11.39 -14.75
CA SER A 107 6.03 10.14 -15.18
C SER A 107 6.41 9.84 -16.63
N PHE A 108 6.88 8.62 -16.87
CA PHE A 108 7.22 8.12 -18.19
C PHE A 108 6.25 7.03 -18.69
N LYS A 109 5.23 6.69 -17.93
CA LYS A 109 4.25 5.64 -18.27
C LYS A 109 3.62 5.82 -19.65
N PHE A 110 3.44 7.07 -20.10
CA PHE A 110 2.85 7.41 -21.40
C PHE A 110 3.89 7.93 -22.40
N GLY A 111 5.18 7.66 -22.16
CA GLY A 111 6.29 8.01 -23.04
C GLY A 111 6.87 9.41 -22.81
N GLU A 112 7.97 9.68 -23.52
CA GLU A 112 8.76 10.91 -23.42
C GLU A 112 7.93 12.19 -23.71
N GLY A 113 6.99 12.12 -24.67
CA GLY A 113 6.15 13.28 -25.02
C GLY A 113 5.26 13.72 -23.86
N LYS A 114 4.73 12.77 -23.06
CA LYS A 114 3.95 13.10 -21.88
C LYS A 114 4.81 13.62 -20.73
N ALA A 115 6.01 13.07 -20.55
CA ALA A 115 6.97 13.61 -19.60
C ALA A 115 7.30 15.09 -19.92
N LEU A 116 7.53 15.39 -21.20
CA LEU A 116 7.76 16.77 -21.64
C LEU A 116 6.61 17.72 -21.30
N GLU A 117 5.33 17.30 -21.48
CA GLU A 117 4.18 18.13 -21.10
C GLU A 117 4.23 18.52 -19.62
N LEU A 118 4.61 17.59 -18.75
CA LEU A 118 4.73 17.84 -17.30
C LEU A 118 5.87 18.82 -16.97
N PHE A 119 6.97 18.77 -17.73
CA PHE A 119 8.02 19.78 -17.63
C PHE A 119 7.54 21.16 -18.11
N CYS A 120 6.73 21.23 -19.18
CA CYS A 120 6.13 22.48 -19.63
C CYS A 120 5.15 23.08 -18.60
N GLU A 121 4.38 22.24 -17.91
CA GLU A 121 3.52 22.68 -16.82
C GLU A 121 4.35 23.36 -15.70
N MET A 122 5.46 22.77 -15.30
CA MET A 122 6.36 23.34 -14.27
C MET A 122 7.03 24.64 -14.74
N THR A 123 7.60 24.68 -15.97
CA THR A 123 8.32 25.86 -16.47
C THR A 123 7.39 27.05 -16.73
N SER A 124 6.10 26.80 -16.98
CA SER A 124 5.10 27.87 -17.08
C SER A 124 5.00 28.71 -15.80
N LEU A 125 5.26 28.11 -14.63
CA LEU A 125 5.32 28.82 -13.34
C LEU A 125 6.50 29.80 -13.26
N LEU A 126 7.54 29.53 -14.05
CA LEU A 126 8.73 30.39 -14.17
C LEU A 126 8.62 31.40 -15.34
N GLY A 127 7.48 31.43 -16.05
CA GLY A 127 7.29 32.29 -17.21
C GLY A 127 8.03 31.85 -18.49
N ILE A 128 8.50 30.57 -18.54
CA ILE A 128 9.26 30.04 -19.67
C ILE A 128 8.31 29.40 -20.68
N GLY A 129 8.51 29.69 -21.96
CA GLY A 129 7.65 29.23 -23.04
C GLY A 129 7.84 27.74 -23.39
N GLU A 130 6.77 27.12 -23.95
CA GLU A 130 6.78 25.69 -24.32
C GLU A 130 7.88 25.32 -25.29
N ALA A 131 8.16 26.16 -26.30
CA ALA A 131 9.19 25.91 -27.33
C ALA A 131 10.59 25.84 -26.72
N GLU A 132 10.89 26.72 -25.78
CA GLU A 132 12.16 26.77 -25.06
C GLU A 132 12.30 25.56 -24.14
N THR A 133 11.25 25.26 -23.36
CA THR A 133 11.17 24.07 -22.50
C THR A 133 11.39 22.78 -23.30
N ARG A 134 10.74 22.65 -24.46
CA ARG A 134 10.87 21.50 -25.35
C ARG A 134 12.30 21.32 -25.83
N THR A 135 12.97 22.42 -26.23
CA THR A 135 14.34 22.39 -26.66
C THR A 135 15.28 21.93 -25.55
N ALA A 136 15.15 22.52 -24.37
CA ALA A 136 15.95 22.18 -23.19
C ALA A 136 15.72 20.72 -22.77
N PHE A 137 14.46 20.26 -22.71
CA PHE A 137 14.13 18.89 -22.37
C PHE A 137 14.73 17.86 -23.31
N ASN A 138 14.61 18.07 -24.64
CA ASN A 138 15.16 17.14 -25.64
C ASN A 138 16.68 17.00 -25.54
N LYS A 139 17.40 18.10 -25.32
CA LYS A 139 18.84 18.08 -25.11
C LYS A 139 19.21 17.37 -23.79
N ALA A 140 18.53 17.70 -22.70
CA ALA A 140 18.76 17.10 -21.41
C ALA A 140 18.45 15.59 -21.39
N TRP A 141 17.37 15.19 -22.05
CA TRP A 141 17.00 13.78 -22.17
C TRP A 141 18.00 12.99 -23.03
N ALA A 142 18.53 13.58 -24.07
CA ALA A 142 19.62 12.96 -24.83
C ALA A 142 20.87 12.72 -23.96
N LYS A 143 21.21 13.68 -23.08
CA LYS A 143 22.32 13.53 -22.12
C LYS A 143 22.02 12.43 -21.09
N GLN A 144 20.79 12.35 -20.62
CA GLN A 144 20.39 11.27 -19.72
C GLN A 144 20.53 9.89 -20.35
N LYS A 145 20.12 9.73 -21.61
CA LYS A 145 20.30 8.47 -22.36
C LYS A 145 21.77 8.11 -22.53
N ALA A 146 22.59 9.08 -22.95
CA ALA A 146 24.03 8.87 -23.06
C ALA A 146 24.71 8.50 -21.73
N TYR A 147 24.24 9.05 -20.60
CA TYR A 147 24.68 8.65 -19.26
C TYR A 147 24.37 7.19 -18.99
N PHE A 148 23.14 6.72 -19.23
CA PHE A 148 22.78 5.32 -19.02
C PHE A 148 23.65 4.36 -19.84
N GLU A 149 23.91 4.68 -21.11
CA GLU A 149 24.78 3.88 -21.98
C GLU A 149 26.24 3.85 -21.49
N ALA A 150 26.75 4.98 -20.99
CA ALA A 150 28.12 5.06 -20.47
C ALA A 150 28.29 4.25 -19.20
N VAL A 151 27.32 4.34 -18.28
CA VAL A 151 27.30 3.62 -17.02
C VAL A 151 27.22 2.11 -17.26
N GLU A 152 26.37 1.65 -18.18
CA GLU A 152 26.27 0.24 -18.56
C GLU A 152 27.59 -0.32 -19.12
N LYS A 153 28.29 0.45 -19.98
CA LYS A 153 29.62 0.07 -20.49
C LYS A 153 30.67 -0.06 -19.37
N MET A 154 30.65 0.87 -18.40
CA MET A 154 31.52 0.78 -17.21
C MET A 154 31.21 -0.47 -16.40
N GLY A 155 29.94 -0.81 -16.24
CA GLY A 155 29.49 -2.00 -15.52
C GLY A 155 29.92 -3.31 -16.17
N ILE A 156 29.86 -3.41 -17.51
CA ILE A 156 30.35 -4.57 -18.26
C ILE A 156 31.85 -4.78 -17.97
N GLN A 157 32.65 -3.70 -18.00
CA GLN A 157 34.07 -3.76 -17.71
C GLN A 157 34.31 -4.14 -16.25
N ALA A 158 33.62 -3.51 -15.30
CA ALA A 158 33.75 -3.78 -13.87
C ALA A 158 33.44 -5.25 -13.53
N LEU A 159 32.38 -5.82 -14.14
CA LEU A 159 32.01 -7.22 -13.96
C LEU A 159 33.08 -8.17 -14.53
N ALA A 160 33.64 -7.83 -15.71
CA ALA A 160 34.72 -8.62 -16.31
C ALA A 160 35.99 -8.60 -15.47
N ASP A 161 36.31 -7.49 -14.83
CA ASP A 161 37.47 -7.37 -13.94
C ASP A 161 37.24 -8.07 -12.61
N ALA A 162 36.06 -7.97 -12.02
CA ALA A 162 35.65 -8.69 -10.80
C ALA A 162 35.80 -10.21 -10.94
N ARG A 163 35.48 -10.78 -12.11
CA ARG A 163 35.64 -12.21 -12.39
C ARG A 163 37.09 -12.67 -12.39
N LYS A 164 38.07 -11.77 -12.60
CA LYS A 164 39.48 -12.05 -12.61
C LYS A 164 40.15 -11.83 -11.24
N GLU A 165 39.47 -11.11 -10.34
CA GLU A 165 40.02 -10.84 -9.01
C GLU A 165 40.16 -12.15 -8.18
N LYS A 166 41.24 -12.25 -7.39
CA LYS A 166 41.48 -13.39 -6.51
C LYS A 166 40.65 -13.27 -5.20
N ARG A 167 40.46 -12.04 -4.72
CA ARG A 167 39.64 -11.74 -3.55
C ARG A 167 38.17 -11.62 -3.93
N PRO A 168 37.25 -11.90 -3.02
CA PRO A 168 35.86 -11.62 -3.24
C PRO A 168 35.61 -10.16 -3.56
N VAL A 169 34.66 -9.90 -4.47
CA VAL A 169 34.17 -8.56 -4.81
C VAL A 169 32.80 -8.39 -4.19
N ILE A 170 32.53 -7.23 -3.65
CA ILE A 170 31.25 -6.92 -3.00
C ILE A 170 30.39 -6.07 -3.94
N ALA A 171 29.24 -6.59 -4.35
CA ALA A 171 28.25 -5.83 -5.06
C ALA A 171 27.31 -5.15 -4.04
N VAL A 172 27.25 -3.82 -4.10
CA VAL A 172 26.42 -3.02 -3.20
C VAL A 172 25.07 -2.77 -3.87
N LEU A 173 24.01 -3.32 -3.32
CA LEU A 173 22.62 -3.19 -3.73
C LEU A 173 21.85 -2.29 -2.77
N GLY A 174 20.70 -1.85 -3.21
CA GLY A 174 19.78 -1.01 -2.47
C GLY A 174 19.42 0.24 -3.25
N ARG A 175 18.30 0.84 -2.91
CA ARG A 175 17.86 2.04 -3.63
C ARG A 175 18.91 3.14 -3.56
N PRO A 176 19.16 3.90 -4.65
CA PRO A 176 20.29 4.84 -4.72
C PRO A 176 20.37 5.83 -3.56
N TYR A 177 19.24 6.29 -3.03
CA TYR A 177 19.21 7.19 -1.88
C TYR A 177 19.53 6.51 -0.53
N ASN A 178 19.56 5.18 -0.46
CA ASN A 178 20.09 4.42 0.67
C ASN A 178 21.55 4.02 0.44
N ALA A 179 21.84 3.42 -0.73
CA ALA A 179 23.11 2.79 -1.00
C ALA A 179 24.24 3.78 -1.34
N PHE A 180 23.90 4.93 -1.95
CA PHE A 180 24.91 5.82 -2.54
C PHE A 180 24.93 7.23 -1.92
N THR A 181 23.94 7.62 -1.11
CA THR A 181 24.00 8.86 -0.35
C THR A 181 24.89 8.67 0.87
N PRO A 182 25.99 9.44 1.05
CA PRO A 182 26.94 9.25 2.14
C PRO A 182 26.28 9.28 3.52
N GLU A 183 25.33 10.17 3.73
CA GLU A 183 24.60 10.35 4.98
C GLU A 183 23.72 9.14 5.31
N ALA A 184 23.16 8.50 4.27
CA ALA A 184 22.29 7.32 4.44
C ALA A 184 23.10 6.02 4.55
N ASN A 185 24.22 5.88 3.82
CA ASN A 185 25.00 4.65 3.80
C ASN A 185 26.11 4.60 4.86
N MET A 186 26.31 5.67 5.62
CA MET A 186 27.27 5.74 6.74
C MET A 186 28.70 5.29 6.36
N GLY A 187 29.12 5.49 5.11
CA GLY A 187 30.44 5.11 4.62
C GLY A 187 30.68 3.62 4.46
N ILE A 188 29.64 2.78 4.37
CA ILE A 188 29.76 1.32 4.20
C ILE A 188 30.66 0.91 3.03
N PRO A 189 30.58 1.53 1.83
CA PRO A 189 31.52 1.19 0.75
C PRO A 189 32.99 1.31 1.17
N ARG A 190 33.34 2.36 1.94
CA ARG A 190 34.69 2.56 2.43
C ARG A 190 35.12 1.50 3.43
N LYS A 191 34.18 0.95 4.22
CA LYS A 191 34.48 -0.12 5.18
C LYS A 191 34.97 -1.40 4.50
N PHE A 192 34.46 -1.73 3.33
CA PHE A 192 34.97 -2.84 2.51
C PHE A 192 36.29 -2.50 1.84
N THR A 193 36.43 -1.31 1.24
CA THR A 193 37.65 -0.96 0.50
C THR A 193 38.86 -0.78 1.40
N THR A 194 38.71 -0.29 2.64
CA THR A 194 39.81 -0.21 3.63
C THR A 194 40.29 -1.58 4.09
N ARG A 195 39.48 -2.64 3.92
CA ARG A 195 39.83 -4.04 4.18
C ARG A 195 40.39 -4.74 2.94
N GLY A 196 40.58 -4.01 1.84
CA GLY A 196 41.15 -4.49 0.58
C GLY A 196 40.18 -5.28 -0.30
N TYR A 197 38.88 -5.08 -0.18
CA TYR A 197 37.86 -5.64 -1.05
C TYR A 197 37.40 -4.61 -2.08
N SER A 198 37.31 -5.02 -3.35
CA SER A 198 36.70 -4.21 -4.40
C SER A 198 35.19 -4.18 -4.26
N ILE A 199 34.58 -3.06 -4.65
CA ILE A 199 33.11 -2.92 -4.63
C ILE A 199 32.60 -2.57 -6.03
N ILE A 200 31.39 -3.03 -6.34
CA ILE A 200 30.64 -2.68 -7.54
C ILE A 200 29.25 -2.16 -7.11
N PRO A 201 28.91 -0.90 -7.42
CA PRO A 201 27.53 -0.40 -7.21
C PRO A 201 26.58 -1.11 -8.19
N PHE A 202 25.37 -1.45 -7.73
CA PHE A 202 24.45 -2.24 -8.56
C PHE A 202 23.98 -1.50 -9.81
N ASP A 203 23.84 -0.18 -9.74
CA ASP A 203 23.27 0.67 -10.80
C ASP A 203 24.14 0.80 -12.05
N ILE A 204 25.42 0.35 -11.97
CA ILE A 204 26.28 0.24 -13.17
C ILE A 204 26.24 -1.16 -13.81
N LEU A 205 25.70 -2.17 -13.13
CA LEU A 205 25.69 -3.56 -13.62
C LEU A 205 24.84 -3.71 -14.90
N PRO A 206 25.27 -4.55 -15.85
CA PRO A 206 24.57 -4.77 -17.12
C PRO A 206 23.39 -5.74 -16.97
N PHE A 207 22.40 -5.39 -16.16
CA PHE A 207 21.24 -6.26 -15.84
C PHE A 207 20.02 -6.00 -16.73
N ARG A 208 20.15 -5.16 -17.78
CA ARG A 208 18.99 -4.76 -18.63
C ARG A 208 18.25 -5.98 -19.18
N ASP A 209 18.99 -6.96 -19.70
CA ASP A 209 18.45 -8.15 -20.37
C ASP A 209 18.12 -9.30 -19.39
N GLU A 210 18.30 -9.07 -18.08
CA GLU A 210 17.93 -10.06 -17.08
C GLU A 210 16.41 -10.26 -16.97
N VAL A 211 16.02 -11.43 -16.45
CA VAL A 211 14.64 -11.83 -16.27
C VAL A 211 13.85 -10.75 -15.52
N ILE A 212 12.69 -10.41 -16.06
CA ILE A 212 11.75 -9.51 -15.41
C ILE A 212 10.95 -10.27 -14.35
N PHE A 213 10.76 -9.63 -13.21
CA PHE A 213 9.89 -10.10 -12.13
C PHE A 213 8.53 -9.40 -12.27
N PRO A 214 7.52 -10.01 -12.90
CA PRO A 214 6.26 -9.33 -13.27
C PRO A 214 5.50 -8.76 -12.08
N ASN A 215 5.71 -9.37 -10.91
CA ASN A 215 5.03 -8.99 -9.68
C ASN A 215 5.77 -7.87 -8.90
N MET A 216 7.00 -7.55 -9.27
CA MET A 216 7.78 -6.47 -8.68
C MET A 216 7.48 -5.15 -9.39
N TYR A 217 6.55 -4.39 -8.87
CA TYR A 217 6.08 -3.13 -9.47
C TYR A 217 6.87 -1.89 -9.04
N TRP A 218 7.81 -2.01 -8.09
CA TRP A 218 8.71 -0.92 -7.73
C TRP A 218 9.91 -0.88 -8.68
N TYR A 219 10.19 0.30 -9.22
CA TYR A 219 11.26 0.50 -10.19
C TYR A 219 12.63 0.01 -9.67
N TYR A 220 13.05 0.51 -8.50
CA TYR A 220 14.32 0.07 -7.92
C TYR A 220 14.29 -1.38 -7.44
N GLY A 221 13.16 -1.86 -6.93
CA GLY A 221 13.01 -3.27 -6.58
C GLY A 221 13.25 -4.18 -7.79
N GLN A 222 12.72 -3.82 -8.96
CA GLN A 222 12.97 -4.55 -10.19
C GLN A 222 14.46 -4.56 -10.56
N GLN A 223 15.15 -3.43 -10.40
CA GLN A 223 16.59 -3.32 -10.68
C GLN A 223 17.43 -4.12 -9.69
N ASP A 224 17.15 -4.03 -8.38
CA ASP A 224 17.82 -4.82 -7.35
C ASP A 224 17.67 -6.33 -7.61
N LEU A 225 16.46 -6.79 -7.99
CA LEU A 225 16.22 -8.20 -8.29
C LEU A 225 16.93 -8.65 -9.56
N LYS A 226 16.96 -7.83 -10.61
CA LYS A 226 17.73 -8.12 -11.83
C LYS A 226 19.22 -8.21 -11.54
N ALA A 227 19.77 -7.27 -10.76
CA ALA A 227 21.17 -7.31 -10.33
C ALA A 227 21.49 -8.56 -9.51
N ALA A 228 20.62 -8.91 -8.54
CA ALA A 228 20.79 -10.13 -7.76
C ALA A 228 20.70 -11.39 -8.63
N ASN A 229 19.80 -11.43 -9.63
CA ASN A 229 19.70 -12.56 -10.57
C ASN A 229 20.94 -12.71 -11.44
N LEU A 230 21.49 -11.61 -11.94
CA LEU A 230 22.75 -11.59 -12.68
C LEU A 230 23.92 -12.18 -11.85
N LEU A 231 23.95 -11.82 -10.55
CA LEU A 231 25.09 -12.13 -9.68
C LEU A 231 24.95 -13.43 -8.86
N LYS A 232 23.78 -14.04 -8.81
CA LYS A 232 23.54 -15.24 -7.96
C LYS A 232 24.46 -16.40 -8.25
N ASN A 233 24.89 -16.57 -9.50
CA ASN A 233 25.76 -17.66 -9.95
C ASN A 233 27.25 -17.25 -10.07
N GLU A 234 27.59 -15.98 -9.80
CA GLU A 234 28.97 -15.51 -9.86
C GLU A 234 29.74 -16.00 -8.62
N ASP A 235 30.82 -16.77 -8.84
CA ASP A 235 31.56 -17.41 -7.77
C ASP A 235 32.30 -16.45 -6.85
N ASN A 236 32.74 -15.31 -7.37
CA ASN A 236 33.60 -14.37 -6.68
C ASN A 236 32.91 -13.09 -6.27
N ILE A 237 31.61 -12.91 -6.56
CA ILE A 237 30.86 -11.67 -6.24
C ILE A 237 29.78 -11.97 -5.23
N TYR A 238 29.77 -11.21 -4.13
CA TYR A 238 28.84 -11.34 -3.01
C TYR A 238 28.05 -10.08 -2.81
N LEU A 239 26.79 -10.20 -2.38
CA LEU A 239 25.87 -9.08 -2.27
C LEU A 239 25.90 -8.46 -0.87
N THR A 240 25.94 -7.13 -0.81
CA THR A 240 25.59 -6.36 0.39
C THR A 240 24.39 -5.46 0.04
N PHE A 241 23.27 -5.68 0.70
CA PHE A 241 22.05 -4.89 0.50
C PHE A 241 21.94 -3.83 1.60
N ILE A 242 21.99 -2.55 1.21
CA ILE A 242 21.84 -1.42 2.13
C ILE A 242 20.40 -0.94 2.10
N THR A 243 19.75 -1.05 3.24
CA THR A 243 18.37 -0.58 3.46
C THR A 243 18.31 0.31 4.69
N ASN A 244 17.12 0.79 5.03
CA ASN A 244 16.89 1.54 6.26
C ASN A 244 15.83 0.85 7.13
N PHE A 245 15.89 1.14 8.44
CA PHE A 245 14.89 0.67 9.37
C PHE A 245 13.49 1.11 8.90
N SER A 246 12.52 0.23 9.05
CA SER A 246 11.13 0.44 8.62
C SER A 246 10.92 0.67 7.11
N CYS A 247 11.89 0.31 6.25
CA CYS A 247 11.68 0.37 4.81
C CYS A 247 10.66 -0.67 4.35
N ALA A 248 9.48 -0.22 3.96
CA ALA A 248 8.40 -1.10 3.58
C ALA A 248 8.63 -1.84 2.25
N PRO A 249 9.10 -1.25 1.13
CA PRO A 249 9.43 -2.01 -0.07
C PRO A 249 10.50 -3.06 0.18
N ASP A 250 11.59 -2.71 0.85
CA ASP A 250 12.72 -3.62 1.05
C ASP A 250 12.35 -4.81 1.95
N SER A 251 11.36 -4.67 2.84
CA SER A 251 10.86 -5.79 3.64
C SER A 251 10.37 -6.97 2.79
N PHE A 252 9.92 -6.72 1.54
CA PHE A 252 9.52 -7.76 0.61
C PHE A 252 10.55 -8.04 -0.48
N ILE A 253 11.34 -7.06 -0.94
CA ILE A 253 12.44 -7.27 -1.90
C ILE A 253 13.45 -8.26 -1.33
N LEU A 254 13.75 -8.17 -0.05
CA LEU A 254 14.69 -9.07 0.63
C LEU A 254 14.25 -10.54 0.61
N HIS A 255 12.95 -10.85 0.60
CA HIS A 255 12.48 -12.23 0.46
C HIS A 255 12.81 -12.82 -0.92
N TYR A 256 12.68 -12.04 -1.98
CA TYR A 256 13.11 -12.46 -3.33
C TYR A 256 14.61 -12.71 -3.37
N ILE A 257 15.41 -11.76 -2.82
CA ILE A 257 16.88 -11.90 -2.79
C ILE A 257 17.28 -13.15 -2.01
N LYS A 258 16.73 -13.34 -0.80
CA LYS A 258 16.99 -14.54 0.02
C LYS A 258 16.66 -15.82 -0.74
N TRP A 259 15.50 -15.86 -1.39
CA TRP A 259 15.10 -17.01 -2.20
C TRP A 259 16.05 -17.24 -3.39
N MET A 260 16.46 -16.17 -4.11
CA MET A 260 17.37 -16.28 -5.26
C MET A 260 18.78 -16.72 -4.87
N MET A 261 19.30 -16.16 -3.78
CA MET A 261 20.66 -16.44 -3.30
C MET A 261 20.77 -17.86 -2.71
N GLY A 262 19.68 -18.41 -2.18
CA GLY A 262 19.68 -19.73 -1.55
C GLY A 262 20.71 -19.81 -0.43
N GLN A 263 21.73 -20.67 -0.59
CA GLN A 263 22.80 -20.85 0.40
C GLN A 263 23.99 -19.89 0.21
N LYS A 264 24.05 -19.18 -0.91
CA LYS A 264 25.12 -18.20 -1.16
C LYS A 264 24.97 -17.03 -0.18
N PRO A 265 26.00 -16.71 0.62
CA PRO A 265 25.89 -15.66 1.63
C PRO A 265 25.72 -14.28 1.00
N PHE A 266 24.89 -13.45 1.65
CA PHE A 266 24.74 -12.04 1.38
C PHE A 266 24.51 -11.28 2.68
N LEU A 267 24.90 -10.02 2.72
CA LEU A 267 24.75 -9.16 3.89
C LEU A 267 23.58 -8.19 3.69
N VAL A 268 22.75 -8.02 4.72
CA VAL A 268 21.75 -6.97 4.79
C VAL A 268 22.16 -6.01 5.89
N LEU A 269 22.35 -4.75 5.54
CA LEU A 269 22.61 -3.64 6.49
C LEU A 269 21.42 -2.71 6.53
N GLU A 270 20.80 -2.68 7.68
CA GLU A 270 19.62 -1.86 7.98
C GLU A 270 20.07 -0.69 8.84
N LEU A 271 19.93 0.52 8.31
CA LEU A 271 20.48 1.74 8.87
C LEU A 271 19.39 2.73 9.25
N ASP A 272 19.64 3.53 10.26
CA ASP A 272 18.82 4.66 10.66
C ASP A 272 19.69 5.73 11.33
N SER A 273 19.08 6.82 11.77
CA SER A 273 19.78 7.93 12.48
C SER A 273 20.40 7.51 13.81
N HIS A 274 20.08 6.34 14.36
CA HIS A 274 20.59 5.80 15.62
C HIS A 274 21.61 4.66 15.42
N SER A 275 21.90 4.28 14.18
CA SER A 275 22.79 3.17 13.88
C SER A 275 24.23 3.49 14.33
N ALA A 276 24.82 2.57 15.11
CA ALA A 276 26.17 2.73 15.60
C ALA A 276 27.20 2.18 14.61
N ASP A 277 28.25 2.94 14.34
CA ASP A 277 29.32 2.60 13.38
C ASP A 277 30.03 1.27 13.73
N ALA A 278 30.30 1.03 15.02
CA ALA A 278 30.92 -0.20 15.50
C ALA A 278 30.07 -1.46 15.23
N GLY A 279 28.73 -1.33 15.30
CA GLY A 279 27.83 -2.43 14.97
C GLY A 279 27.87 -2.80 13.48
N VAL A 280 28.02 -1.80 12.61
CA VAL A 280 28.18 -2.01 11.17
C VAL A 280 29.50 -2.68 10.86
N ASP A 281 30.61 -2.23 11.47
CA ASP A 281 31.95 -2.81 11.30
C ASP A 281 31.98 -4.30 11.67
N THR A 282 31.41 -4.65 12.83
CA THR A 282 31.33 -6.03 13.28
C THR A 282 30.56 -6.92 12.29
N ARG A 283 29.45 -6.42 11.74
CA ARG A 283 28.66 -7.16 10.75
C ARG A 283 29.38 -7.33 9.41
N VAL A 284 30.13 -6.31 8.98
CA VAL A 284 30.97 -6.37 7.77
C VAL A 284 32.06 -7.43 7.95
N GLU A 285 32.77 -7.44 9.08
CA GLU A 285 33.82 -8.43 9.37
C GLU A 285 33.26 -9.85 9.42
N ALA A 286 32.17 -10.06 10.16
CA ALA A 286 31.52 -11.36 10.22
C ALA A 286 31.07 -11.84 8.83
N PHE A 287 30.61 -10.94 7.98
CA PHE A 287 30.22 -11.30 6.60
C PHE A 287 31.42 -11.76 5.77
N LEU A 288 32.56 -11.08 5.89
CA LEU A 288 33.79 -11.48 5.18
C LEU A 288 34.25 -12.85 5.63
N ASP A 289 34.20 -13.14 6.94
CA ASP A 289 34.52 -14.47 7.48
C ASP A 289 33.54 -15.54 6.97
N ILE A 290 32.23 -15.21 6.88
CA ILE A 290 31.23 -16.12 6.31
C ILE A 290 31.51 -16.42 4.84
N ILE A 291 31.93 -15.43 4.05
CA ILE A 291 32.31 -15.62 2.65
C ILE A 291 33.48 -16.61 2.54
N ASP A 292 34.51 -16.44 3.35
CA ASP A 292 35.69 -17.33 3.34
C ASP A 292 35.33 -18.76 3.75
N GLY A 293 34.48 -18.91 4.79
CA GLY A 293 33.95 -20.20 5.18
C GLY A 293 33.09 -20.87 4.10
N TYR A 294 32.22 -20.09 3.43
CA TYR A 294 31.38 -20.56 2.32
C TYR A 294 32.24 -21.05 1.14
N ARG A 295 33.27 -20.28 0.74
CA ARG A 295 34.14 -20.62 -0.39
C ARG A 295 34.87 -21.94 -0.17
N THR A 296 35.24 -22.28 1.06
CA THR A 296 35.91 -23.54 1.40
C THR A 296 34.95 -24.74 1.38
N LYS A 297 33.67 -24.55 1.68
CA LYS A 297 32.67 -25.62 1.83
C LYS A 297 31.59 -25.66 0.73
N LYS A 298 31.68 -24.82 -0.30
CA LYS A 298 30.67 -24.68 -1.34
C LYS A 298 30.23 -26.00 -1.97
N ASN A 299 31.18 -26.92 -2.19
CA ASN A 299 30.92 -28.22 -2.82
C ASN A 299 30.21 -29.24 -1.91
N GLU A 300 30.11 -28.94 -0.61
CA GLU A 300 29.46 -29.79 0.40
C GLU A 300 28.01 -29.32 0.68
N ILE A 301 27.61 -28.16 0.15
CA ILE A 301 26.33 -27.56 0.40
C ILE A 301 25.30 -28.10 -0.59
N ASP A 302 24.32 -28.85 -0.08
CA ASP A 302 23.22 -29.37 -0.87
C ASP A 302 22.23 -28.24 -1.24
N ALA A 303 21.90 -28.13 -2.53
CA ALA A 303 21.10 -27.08 -3.09
C ALA A 303 19.64 -27.51 -3.40
N GLU A 304 19.16 -28.61 -2.77
CA GLU A 304 17.80 -29.10 -3.04
C GLU A 304 16.74 -28.06 -2.75
N ARG A 305 16.04 -27.61 -3.79
CA ARG A 305 14.86 -26.72 -3.70
C ARG A 305 13.61 -27.54 -3.88
N TYR A 306 12.78 -27.50 -2.86
CA TYR A 306 11.46 -28.11 -2.91
C TYR A 306 10.49 -27.29 -3.76
N ASP A 307 9.73 -27.92 -4.67
CA ASP A 307 8.59 -27.31 -5.40
C ASP A 307 7.31 -28.09 -5.07
N ASN A 308 6.27 -27.40 -4.61
CA ASN A 308 5.00 -28.00 -4.23
C ASN A 308 4.24 -28.70 -5.37
N GLY A 309 4.62 -28.46 -6.61
CA GLY A 309 4.05 -29.18 -7.77
C GLY A 309 2.63 -28.81 -8.18
N TYR A 310 1.96 -27.89 -7.50
CA TYR A 310 0.60 -27.44 -7.82
C TYR A 310 0.58 -25.96 -8.22
N ARG A 311 -0.26 -25.62 -9.20
CA ARG A 311 -0.48 -24.23 -9.66
C ARG A 311 -1.96 -23.98 -9.88
N PHE A 312 -2.47 -22.86 -9.38
CA PHE A 312 -3.81 -22.38 -9.72
C PHE A 312 -3.84 -21.81 -11.12
N VAL A 313 -4.88 -22.15 -11.88
CA VAL A 313 -5.11 -21.66 -13.24
C VAL A 313 -6.58 -21.26 -13.37
N SER A 314 -6.80 -20.10 -13.96
CA SER A 314 -8.12 -19.60 -14.34
C SER A 314 -8.12 -19.32 -15.84
N GLU A 315 -8.93 -20.02 -16.61
CA GLU A 315 -9.05 -19.87 -18.05
C GLU A 315 -10.43 -19.39 -18.43
N ARG A 316 -10.51 -18.38 -19.30
CA ARG A 316 -11.77 -17.88 -19.83
C ARG A 316 -12.38 -18.91 -20.77
N VAL A 317 -13.69 -19.16 -20.66
CA VAL A 317 -14.41 -20.14 -21.50
C VAL A 317 -14.85 -19.46 -22.81
N GLY A 318 -14.05 -19.60 -23.86
CA GLY A 318 -14.31 -19.00 -25.17
C GLY A 318 -14.52 -17.50 -25.10
N ASP A 319 -15.55 -16.97 -25.75
CA ASP A 319 -15.94 -15.55 -25.70
C ASP A 319 -16.91 -15.23 -24.54
N SER A 320 -17.26 -16.22 -23.72
CA SER A 320 -18.13 -16.01 -22.55
C SER A 320 -17.42 -15.27 -21.43
N ASP A 321 -18.20 -14.70 -20.50
CA ASP A 321 -17.67 -14.10 -19.27
C ASP A 321 -17.51 -15.13 -18.15
N GLU A 322 -17.49 -16.43 -18.47
CA GLU A 322 -17.28 -17.52 -17.53
C GLU A 322 -15.80 -17.94 -17.51
N PHE A 323 -15.34 -18.34 -16.34
CA PHE A 323 -13.97 -18.82 -16.10
C PHE A 323 -13.99 -20.25 -15.57
N ASN A 324 -13.17 -21.12 -16.18
CA ASN A 324 -12.85 -22.42 -15.63
C ASN A 324 -11.67 -22.31 -14.70
N MET A 325 -11.88 -22.64 -13.42
CA MET A 325 -10.83 -22.68 -12.41
C MET A 325 -10.42 -24.11 -12.11
N TYR A 326 -9.13 -24.38 -12.19
CA TYR A 326 -8.57 -25.68 -11.84
C TYR A 326 -7.19 -25.54 -11.21
N ILE A 327 -6.80 -26.56 -10.48
CA ILE A 327 -5.43 -26.71 -9.97
C ILE A 327 -4.71 -27.66 -10.91
N ASN A 328 -3.59 -27.22 -11.47
CA ASN A 328 -2.75 -28.02 -12.33
C ASN A 328 -1.64 -28.67 -11.48
N ASN A 329 -1.57 -29.99 -11.46
CA ASN A 329 -0.42 -30.69 -10.91
C ASN A 329 0.72 -30.65 -11.94
N VAL A 330 1.80 -29.96 -11.62
CA VAL A 330 2.92 -29.74 -12.54
C VAL A 330 3.62 -31.07 -12.89
N LYS A 331 3.66 -32.02 -11.96
CA LYS A 331 4.33 -33.33 -12.12
C LYS A 331 3.50 -34.29 -12.96
N THR A 332 2.22 -34.47 -12.61
CA THR A 332 1.32 -35.45 -13.27
C THR A 332 0.56 -34.85 -14.46
N LYS A 333 0.56 -33.53 -14.64
CA LYS A 333 -0.25 -32.78 -15.63
C LYS A 333 -1.76 -32.93 -15.42
N GLU A 334 -2.19 -33.43 -14.28
CA GLU A 334 -3.59 -33.54 -13.91
C GLU A 334 -4.21 -32.16 -13.69
N LYS A 335 -5.39 -31.93 -14.27
CA LYS A 335 -6.20 -30.73 -14.05
C LYS A 335 -7.33 -31.07 -13.05
N ILE A 336 -7.24 -30.53 -11.85
CA ILE A 336 -8.21 -30.78 -10.76
C ILE A 336 -9.20 -29.62 -10.73
N PRO A 337 -10.48 -29.83 -11.04
CA PRO A 337 -11.47 -28.75 -11.02
C PRO A 337 -11.68 -28.23 -9.59
N VAL A 338 -11.92 -26.93 -9.46
CA VAL A 338 -12.20 -26.29 -8.15
C VAL A 338 -13.69 -26.32 -7.84
N LYS A 339 -14.54 -26.09 -8.85
CA LYS A 339 -16.00 -26.06 -8.70
C LYS A 339 -16.56 -27.47 -8.47
N ASP A 340 -17.56 -27.60 -7.61
CA ASP A 340 -18.26 -28.83 -7.25
C ASP A 340 -17.31 -29.96 -6.76
N ASN A 341 -16.16 -29.59 -6.23
CA ASN A 341 -15.12 -30.50 -5.77
C ASN A 341 -14.89 -30.34 -4.27
N LYS A 342 -15.37 -31.28 -3.48
CA LYS A 342 -15.22 -31.28 -2.01
C LYS A 342 -13.78 -31.42 -1.53
N ARG A 343 -12.89 -31.96 -2.36
CA ARG A 343 -11.46 -32.13 -2.05
C ARG A 343 -10.69 -30.80 -2.13
N VAL A 344 -11.23 -29.81 -2.82
CA VAL A 344 -10.62 -28.47 -2.94
C VAL A 344 -11.35 -27.51 -2.04
N LYS A 345 -10.64 -26.88 -1.10
CA LYS A 345 -11.20 -25.90 -0.15
C LYS A 345 -10.57 -24.52 -0.34
N ILE A 346 -11.40 -23.50 -0.53
CA ILE A 346 -10.97 -22.11 -0.61
C ILE A 346 -10.97 -21.51 0.79
N LEU A 347 -9.82 -21.03 1.27
CA LEU A 347 -9.66 -20.34 2.55
C LEU A 347 -9.68 -18.83 2.33
N LEU A 348 -10.59 -18.13 3.00
CA LEU A 348 -10.75 -16.68 2.91
C LEU A 348 -10.23 -16.03 4.17
N SER A 349 -9.14 -15.29 4.05
CA SER A 349 -8.60 -14.50 5.18
C SER A 349 -9.60 -13.47 5.64
N ASN A 350 -9.68 -13.26 6.96
CA ASN A 350 -10.61 -12.30 7.53
C ASN A 350 -10.13 -10.86 7.28
N MET A 351 -10.98 -10.07 6.66
CA MET A 351 -10.81 -8.63 6.47
C MET A 351 -12.15 -7.94 6.84
N GLY A 352 -12.51 -8.09 8.12
CA GLY A 352 -13.82 -7.76 8.67
C GLY A 352 -14.79 -8.94 8.59
N ASN A 353 -15.29 -9.34 9.76
CA ASN A 353 -16.08 -10.55 9.93
C ASN A 353 -17.34 -10.58 9.04
N ILE A 354 -18.06 -9.46 8.97
CA ILE A 354 -19.28 -9.32 8.16
C ILE A 354 -19.00 -9.57 6.67
N SER A 355 -17.96 -8.91 6.13
CA SER A 355 -17.61 -9.02 4.71
C SER A 355 -17.09 -10.40 4.35
N THR A 356 -16.24 -10.98 5.19
CA THR A 356 -15.63 -12.29 4.92
C THR A 356 -16.67 -13.41 4.95
N GLN A 357 -17.61 -13.37 5.89
CA GLN A 357 -18.73 -14.31 5.95
C GLN A 357 -19.63 -14.21 4.70
N TYR A 358 -19.95 -12.97 4.25
CA TYR A 358 -20.74 -12.74 3.05
C TYR A 358 -20.08 -13.32 1.81
N ILE A 359 -18.80 -13.01 1.61
CA ILE A 359 -18.00 -13.53 0.49
C ILE A 359 -17.99 -15.05 0.51
N GLY A 360 -17.76 -15.67 1.66
CA GLY A 360 -17.80 -17.12 1.82
C GLY A 360 -19.15 -17.72 1.42
N ALA A 361 -20.26 -17.13 1.86
CA ALA A 361 -21.59 -17.56 1.50
C ALA A 361 -21.87 -17.43 0.00
N VAL A 362 -21.44 -16.35 -0.64
CA VAL A 362 -21.55 -16.16 -2.10
C VAL A 362 -20.75 -17.24 -2.85
N ILE A 363 -19.52 -17.50 -2.45
CA ILE A 363 -18.66 -18.49 -3.10
C ILE A 363 -19.29 -19.90 -2.96
N ARG A 364 -19.83 -20.25 -1.79
CA ARG A 364 -20.54 -21.52 -1.58
C ARG A 364 -21.82 -21.62 -2.40
N SER A 365 -22.57 -20.52 -2.55
CA SER A 365 -23.77 -20.48 -3.39
C SER A 365 -23.49 -20.74 -4.89
N LEU A 366 -22.23 -20.52 -5.32
CA LEU A 366 -21.76 -20.78 -6.69
C LEU A 366 -21.22 -22.20 -6.88
N GLY A 367 -21.25 -23.05 -5.84
CA GLY A 367 -20.80 -24.45 -5.91
C GLY A 367 -19.33 -24.65 -5.55
N TYR A 368 -18.69 -23.68 -4.91
CA TYR A 368 -17.31 -23.83 -4.41
C TYR A 368 -17.30 -24.16 -2.93
N ASN A 369 -16.38 -25.02 -2.49
CA ASN A 369 -16.16 -25.29 -1.08
C ASN A 369 -15.29 -24.19 -0.47
N ALA A 370 -15.90 -23.22 0.24
CA ALA A 370 -15.21 -22.08 0.81
C ALA A 370 -15.42 -21.96 2.31
N GLN A 371 -14.34 -21.66 3.03
CA GLN A 371 -14.34 -21.41 4.48
C GLN A 371 -13.85 -19.97 4.76
N ALA A 372 -14.70 -19.18 5.41
CA ALA A 372 -14.30 -17.91 5.99
C ALA A 372 -13.45 -18.20 7.24
N MET A 373 -12.23 -17.67 7.30
CA MET A 373 -11.36 -17.79 8.47
C MET A 373 -11.92 -16.97 9.64
N PRO A 374 -11.74 -17.43 10.87
CA PRO A 374 -12.18 -16.66 12.05
C PRO A 374 -11.44 -15.32 12.15
N VAL A 375 -11.98 -14.43 12.98
CA VAL A 375 -11.28 -13.20 13.37
C VAL A 375 -9.95 -13.57 14.04
N ALA A 376 -8.89 -12.85 13.67
CA ALA A 376 -7.56 -13.08 14.22
C ALA A 376 -7.51 -12.89 15.75
N THR A 377 -6.53 -13.48 16.38
CA THR A 377 -6.28 -13.41 17.82
C THR A 377 -4.80 -13.11 18.09
N ASN A 378 -4.45 -12.89 19.35
CA ASN A 378 -3.04 -12.79 19.76
C ASN A 378 -2.23 -14.04 19.36
N LYS A 379 -2.84 -15.23 19.36
CA LYS A 379 -2.20 -16.47 18.91
C LYS A 379 -1.88 -16.41 17.41
N THR A 380 -2.79 -15.89 16.61
CA THR A 380 -2.61 -15.69 15.17
C THR A 380 -1.36 -14.85 14.88
N ILE A 381 -1.22 -13.72 15.58
CA ILE A 381 -0.03 -12.84 15.43
C ILE A 381 1.25 -13.53 15.91
N GLN A 382 1.22 -14.28 17.01
CA GLN A 382 2.38 -15.03 17.51
C GLN A 382 2.86 -16.07 16.50
N ILE A 383 1.94 -16.82 15.89
CA ILE A 383 2.26 -17.79 14.83
C ILE A 383 2.86 -17.07 13.62
N ALA A 384 2.29 -15.94 13.19
CA ALA A 384 2.84 -15.16 12.10
C ALA A 384 4.28 -14.71 12.39
N ARG A 385 4.52 -14.09 13.55
CA ARG A 385 5.83 -13.58 13.94
C ARG A 385 6.90 -14.67 14.05
N ALA A 386 6.53 -15.87 14.47
CA ALA A 386 7.44 -17.02 14.50
C ALA A 386 7.89 -17.47 13.10
N ASN A 387 7.15 -17.09 12.05
CA ASN A 387 7.39 -17.50 10.66
C ASN A 387 7.68 -16.33 9.72
N THR A 388 7.89 -15.12 10.25
CA THR A 388 8.23 -13.91 9.48
C THR A 388 9.54 -13.31 9.95
N SER A 389 10.08 -12.34 9.20
CA SER A 389 11.28 -11.59 9.60
C SER A 389 10.98 -10.49 10.64
N GLY A 390 9.69 -10.21 10.90
CA GLY A 390 9.22 -9.10 11.73
C GLY A 390 9.18 -7.73 11.01
N LYS A 391 9.52 -7.69 9.72
CA LYS A 391 9.53 -6.48 8.89
C LYS A 391 8.26 -6.32 8.04
N GLU A 392 7.51 -7.40 7.90
CA GLU A 392 6.25 -7.43 7.16
C GLU A 392 5.18 -6.64 7.90
N CYS A 393 4.28 -6.00 7.15
CA CYS A 393 3.18 -5.25 7.77
C CYS A 393 2.16 -6.17 8.45
N VAL A 394 1.45 -5.64 9.43
CA VAL A 394 0.41 -6.35 10.20
C VAL A 394 -0.62 -7.04 9.31
N PRO A 395 -1.16 -6.44 8.23
CA PRO A 395 -2.06 -7.15 7.32
C PRO A 395 -1.46 -8.44 6.76
N SER A 396 -0.18 -8.41 6.33
CA SER A 396 0.51 -9.62 5.87
C SER A 396 0.64 -10.66 6.99
N GLN A 397 0.96 -10.22 8.20
CA GLN A 397 1.08 -11.12 9.36
C GLN A 397 -0.29 -11.74 9.73
N LEU A 398 -1.38 -10.97 9.68
CA LEU A 398 -2.73 -11.47 9.99
C LEU A 398 -3.20 -12.50 8.97
N VAL A 399 -3.02 -12.23 7.68
CA VAL A 399 -3.37 -13.17 6.59
C VAL A 399 -2.55 -14.46 6.71
N LEU A 400 -1.24 -14.34 6.86
CA LEU A 400 -0.34 -15.48 7.00
C LEU A 400 -0.61 -16.26 8.29
N GLY A 401 -0.73 -15.57 9.40
CA GLY A 401 -0.97 -16.18 10.72
C GLY A 401 -2.27 -16.97 10.77
N SER A 402 -3.35 -16.42 10.21
CA SER A 402 -4.62 -17.15 10.10
C SER A 402 -4.49 -18.41 9.26
N ALA A 403 -3.78 -18.34 8.14
CA ALA A 403 -3.53 -19.49 7.29
C ALA A 403 -2.67 -20.56 8.02
N LEU A 404 -1.57 -20.16 8.66
CA LEU A 404 -0.69 -21.08 9.39
C LEU A 404 -1.38 -21.67 10.62
N GLU A 405 -2.22 -20.88 11.34
CA GLU A 405 -3.00 -21.37 12.46
C GLU A 405 -3.94 -22.51 12.02
N PHE A 406 -4.57 -22.37 10.84
CA PHE A 406 -5.36 -23.43 10.23
C PHE A 406 -4.50 -24.63 9.82
N PHE A 407 -3.37 -24.42 9.12
CA PHE A 407 -2.51 -25.51 8.66
C PHE A 407 -1.80 -26.27 9.79
N PHE A 408 -1.68 -25.66 10.97
CA PHE A 408 -1.13 -26.33 12.17
C PHE A 408 -2.22 -26.90 13.09
N SER A 409 -3.50 -26.82 12.70
CA SER A 409 -4.62 -27.38 13.46
C SER A 409 -5.00 -28.78 13.00
N ASP A 410 -5.87 -29.44 13.80
CA ASP A 410 -6.44 -30.74 13.46
C ASP A 410 -7.45 -30.71 12.29
N GLU A 411 -7.82 -29.51 11.81
CA GLU A 411 -8.68 -29.36 10.65
C GLU A 411 -7.95 -29.56 9.32
N TYR A 412 -6.62 -29.41 9.33
CA TYR A 412 -5.80 -29.58 8.13
C TYR A 412 -5.69 -31.04 7.70
N ARG A 413 -5.92 -31.32 6.43
CA ARG A 413 -5.86 -32.65 5.83
C ARG A 413 -4.88 -32.67 4.67
N LYS A 414 -3.95 -33.62 4.69
CA LYS A 414 -2.93 -33.78 3.60
C LYS A 414 -3.51 -34.28 2.27
N ASP A 415 -4.67 -34.91 2.30
CA ASP A 415 -5.39 -35.44 1.13
C ASP A 415 -6.34 -34.42 0.47
N GLU A 416 -6.57 -33.27 1.11
CA GLU A 416 -7.30 -32.12 0.54
C GLU A 416 -6.32 -31.16 -0.15
N LEU A 417 -6.84 -30.28 -1.03
CA LEU A 417 -6.13 -29.16 -1.64
C LEU A 417 -6.71 -27.86 -1.13
N TYR A 418 -5.84 -26.94 -0.73
CA TYR A 418 -6.25 -25.65 -0.18
C TYR A 418 -5.87 -24.52 -1.11
N LEU A 419 -6.84 -23.69 -1.45
CA LEU A 419 -6.64 -22.42 -2.16
C LEU A 419 -6.71 -21.28 -1.14
N LEU A 420 -5.57 -20.72 -0.76
CA LEU A 420 -5.55 -19.53 0.08
C LEU A 420 -5.83 -18.29 -0.77
N PHE A 421 -6.94 -17.64 -0.52
CA PHE A 421 -7.31 -16.40 -1.18
C PHE A 421 -6.47 -15.23 -0.68
N VAL A 422 -5.76 -14.57 -1.60
CA VAL A 422 -4.96 -13.38 -1.33
C VAL A 422 -5.30 -12.31 -2.38
N PRO A 423 -5.97 -11.21 -2.00
CA PRO A 423 -6.18 -10.09 -2.91
C PRO A 423 -4.85 -9.41 -3.21
N ILE A 424 -4.61 -9.06 -4.47
CA ILE A 424 -3.41 -8.35 -4.89
C ILE A 424 -3.73 -7.00 -5.53
N THR A 425 -2.75 -6.11 -5.48
CA THR A 425 -2.76 -4.83 -6.17
C THR A 425 -1.41 -4.60 -6.84
N THR A 426 -1.40 -3.90 -7.95
CA THR A 426 -0.18 -3.42 -8.62
C THR A 426 0.16 -1.97 -8.23
N GLY A 427 -0.59 -1.44 -7.27
CA GLY A 427 -0.28 -0.15 -6.65
C GLY A 427 1.02 -0.18 -5.84
N PRO A 428 1.52 0.96 -5.39
CA PRO A 428 2.81 1.03 -4.70
C PRO A 428 2.79 0.46 -3.27
N CYS A 429 1.68 -0.10 -2.80
CA CYS A 429 1.54 -0.76 -1.51
C CYS A 429 2.16 -2.18 -1.50
N ARG A 430 2.62 -2.65 -0.34
CA ARG A 430 3.19 -3.99 -0.13
C ARG A 430 2.24 -5.16 -0.42
N THR A 431 0.95 -4.94 -0.39
CA THR A 431 -0.09 -5.99 -0.53
C THR A 431 0.10 -6.87 -1.77
N GLY A 432 0.55 -6.29 -2.88
CA GLY A 432 0.83 -7.06 -4.09
C GLY A 432 2.03 -8.00 -4.02
N GLN A 433 2.78 -8.00 -2.90
CA GLN A 433 3.96 -8.85 -2.71
C GLN A 433 3.72 -10.01 -1.75
N TYR A 434 2.61 -10.03 -1.01
CA TYR A 434 2.34 -11.02 0.02
C TYR A 434 2.40 -12.46 -0.50
N TYR A 435 1.74 -12.71 -1.63
CA TYR A 435 1.59 -14.06 -2.17
C TYR A 435 2.95 -14.68 -2.56
N VAL A 436 3.90 -13.90 -3.10
CA VAL A 436 5.23 -14.39 -3.46
C VAL A 436 5.99 -14.85 -2.20
N TYR A 437 5.89 -14.07 -1.13
CA TYR A 437 6.47 -14.45 0.16
C TYR A 437 5.82 -15.72 0.72
N TYR A 438 4.49 -15.81 0.69
CA TYR A 438 3.78 -16.98 1.22
C TYR A 438 4.08 -18.25 0.42
N GLU A 439 4.16 -18.16 -0.92
CA GLU A 439 4.58 -19.31 -1.75
C GLU A 439 5.94 -19.85 -1.34
N ASN A 440 6.92 -18.98 -1.10
CA ASN A 440 8.25 -19.39 -0.68
C ASN A 440 8.21 -20.00 0.72
N LEU A 441 7.50 -19.37 1.66
CA LEU A 441 7.36 -19.89 3.02
C LEU A 441 6.64 -21.24 3.05
N PHE A 442 5.58 -21.43 2.28
CA PHE A 442 4.87 -22.72 2.23
C PHE A 442 5.74 -23.83 1.64
N ARG A 443 6.64 -23.53 0.72
CA ARG A 443 7.67 -24.46 0.24
C ARG A 443 8.65 -24.84 1.34
N ASP A 444 9.16 -23.86 2.08
CA ASP A 444 10.07 -24.08 3.21
C ASP A 444 9.41 -24.94 4.31
N LEU A 445 8.12 -24.74 4.57
CA LEU A 445 7.31 -25.51 5.50
C LEU A 445 6.82 -26.86 4.93
N ARG A 446 7.11 -27.17 3.66
CA ARG A 446 6.66 -28.39 2.96
C ARG A 446 5.15 -28.59 2.94
N LEU A 447 4.40 -27.49 2.82
CA LEU A 447 2.95 -27.50 2.66
C LEU A 447 2.60 -27.74 1.17
N GLU A 448 2.69 -29.00 0.72
CA GLU A 448 2.62 -29.40 -0.70
C GLU A 448 1.25 -29.14 -1.33
N ASN A 449 0.19 -29.25 -0.55
CA ASN A 449 -1.21 -29.18 -0.98
C ASN A 449 -1.84 -27.80 -0.78
N VAL A 450 -1.02 -26.76 -0.53
CA VAL A 450 -1.45 -25.37 -0.39
C VAL A 450 -1.07 -24.57 -1.63
N VAL A 451 -2.05 -23.92 -2.26
CA VAL A 451 -1.88 -23.09 -3.45
C VAL A 451 -2.44 -21.71 -3.19
N ILE A 452 -1.74 -20.69 -3.65
CA ILE A 452 -2.24 -19.31 -3.54
C ILE A 452 -3.24 -19.04 -4.67
N PHE A 453 -4.40 -18.54 -4.28
CA PHE A 453 -5.44 -18.05 -5.18
C PHE A 453 -5.47 -16.52 -5.13
N ILE A 454 -5.05 -15.87 -6.23
CA ILE A 454 -4.99 -14.42 -6.32
C ILE A 454 -6.12 -13.86 -7.17
N LEU A 455 -6.71 -12.73 -6.71
CA LEU A 455 -7.56 -11.88 -7.54
C LEU A 455 -6.93 -10.47 -7.59
N SER A 456 -6.86 -9.89 -8.80
CA SER A 456 -6.20 -8.61 -9.02
C SER A 456 -7.16 -7.43 -9.05
N ALA A 457 -6.77 -6.34 -8.40
CA ALA A 457 -7.46 -5.05 -8.51
C ALA A 457 -7.41 -4.47 -9.93
N ASP A 458 -6.41 -4.83 -10.75
CA ASP A 458 -6.24 -4.28 -12.11
C ASP A 458 -7.38 -4.60 -13.05
N ASN A 459 -8.02 -5.74 -12.87
CA ASN A 459 -9.20 -6.15 -13.63
C ASN A 459 -10.50 -6.08 -12.81
N SER A 460 -10.49 -5.36 -11.71
CA SER A 460 -11.62 -5.18 -10.80
C SER A 460 -12.15 -6.50 -10.23
N TYR A 461 -11.25 -7.45 -9.96
CA TYR A 461 -11.55 -8.78 -9.38
C TYR A 461 -12.55 -9.61 -10.20
N THR A 462 -12.47 -9.52 -11.53
CA THR A 462 -13.46 -10.14 -12.43
C THR A 462 -13.12 -11.58 -12.85
N GLU A 463 -12.05 -12.17 -12.33
CA GLU A 463 -11.59 -13.52 -12.66
C GLU A 463 -12.63 -14.62 -12.36
N LEU A 464 -13.59 -14.34 -11.48
CA LEU A 464 -14.69 -15.27 -11.16
C LEU A 464 -15.99 -14.99 -11.96
N GLY A 465 -15.91 -14.09 -12.95
CA GLY A 465 -17.03 -13.73 -13.81
C GLY A 465 -17.92 -12.60 -13.29
N PRO A 466 -18.77 -12.02 -14.18
CA PRO A 466 -19.57 -10.83 -13.85
C PRO A 466 -20.62 -11.06 -12.76
N SER A 467 -21.16 -12.26 -12.66
CA SER A 467 -22.15 -12.60 -11.63
C SER A 467 -21.52 -12.53 -10.24
N PHE A 468 -20.29 -13.05 -10.09
CA PHE A 468 -19.52 -12.97 -8.86
C PHE A 468 -19.20 -11.52 -8.53
N ALA A 469 -18.67 -10.73 -9.49
CA ALA A 469 -18.35 -9.33 -9.29
C ALA A 469 -19.54 -8.50 -8.80
N LYS A 470 -20.74 -8.76 -9.34
CA LYS A 470 -21.99 -8.12 -8.88
C LYS A 470 -22.35 -8.50 -7.44
N GLN A 471 -22.23 -9.78 -7.08
CA GLN A 471 -22.51 -10.23 -5.71
C GLN A 471 -21.47 -9.69 -4.72
N MET A 472 -20.19 -9.63 -5.13
CA MET A 472 -19.13 -9.03 -4.32
C MET A 472 -19.42 -7.57 -4.03
N TRP A 473 -19.85 -6.79 -5.03
CA TRP A 473 -20.23 -5.39 -4.80
C TRP A 473 -21.38 -5.25 -3.79
N ILE A 474 -22.42 -6.07 -3.92
CA ILE A 474 -23.53 -6.07 -2.94
C ILE A 474 -23.00 -6.36 -1.54
N GLY A 475 -22.10 -7.34 -1.42
CA GLY A 475 -21.48 -7.70 -0.13
C GLY A 475 -20.63 -6.60 0.47
N VAL A 476 -19.80 -5.95 -0.33
CA VAL A 476 -18.98 -4.81 0.10
C VAL A 476 -19.85 -3.68 0.60
N ALA A 477 -20.80 -3.20 -0.20
CA ALA A 477 -21.67 -2.10 0.18
C ALA A 477 -22.53 -2.44 1.41
N LEU A 478 -23.08 -3.66 1.47
CA LEU A 478 -23.87 -4.11 2.61
C LEU A 478 -23.04 -4.19 3.88
N SER A 479 -21.81 -4.73 3.80
CA SER A 479 -20.91 -4.86 4.95
C SER A 479 -20.47 -3.51 5.51
N ASP A 480 -20.28 -2.52 4.66
CA ASP A 480 -19.92 -1.16 5.09
C ASP A 480 -21.05 -0.53 5.93
N TYR A 481 -22.30 -0.57 5.45
CA TYR A 481 -23.44 -0.03 6.19
C TYR A 481 -23.80 -0.84 7.44
N LEU A 482 -23.61 -2.16 7.42
CA LEU A 482 -23.83 -2.99 8.61
C LEU A 482 -22.77 -2.74 9.70
N LYS A 483 -21.52 -2.46 9.32
CA LYS A 483 -20.49 -2.02 10.27
C LYS A 483 -20.84 -0.67 10.89
N ASP A 484 -21.38 0.27 10.10
CA ASP A 484 -21.90 1.55 10.62
C ASP A 484 -23.02 1.34 11.64
N ILE A 485 -23.96 0.44 11.35
CA ILE A 485 -25.03 0.06 12.29
C ILE A 485 -24.47 -0.55 13.58
N GLN A 486 -23.53 -1.50 13.46
CA GLN A 486 -22.89 -2.15 14.61
C GLN A 486 -22.19 -1.11 15.51
N CYS A 487 -21.36 -0.22 14.92
CA CYS A 487 -20.69 0.85 15.66
C CYS A 487 -21.68 1.83 16.32
N SER A 488 -22.78 2.14 15.63
CA SER A 488 -23.84 3.00 16.19
C SER A 488 -24.56 2.34 17.36
N LEU A 489 -24.85 1.03 17.28
CA LEU A 489 -25.46 0.27 18.38
C LEU A 489 -24.56 0.25 19.61
N LEU A 490 -23.25 0.02 19.44
CA LEU A 490 -22.29 0.03 20.55
C LEU A 490 -22.30 1.36 21.31
N ALA A 491 -22.47 2.49 20.61
CA ALA A 491 -22.46 3.83 21.21
C ALA A 491 -23.82 4.25 21.79
N THR A 492 -24.93 3.77 21.22
CA THR A 492 -26.27 4.35 21.46
C THR A 492 -27.28 3.40 22.08
N ALA A 493 -27.10 2.08 22.02
CA ALA A 493 -28.05 1.12 22.59
C ALA A 493 -28.11 1.20 24.13
N GLU A 494 -29.28 0.97 24.70
CA GLU A 494 -29.44 0.86 26.18
C GLU A 494 -28.65 -0.29 26.75
N ASP A 495 -28.66 -1.46 26.06
CA ASP A 495 -27.86 -2.64 26.35
C ASP A 495 -27.07 -3.02 25.08
N PRO A 496 -25.80 -2.60 24.96
CA PRO A 496 -24.98 -2.92 23.79
C PRO A 496 -24.75 -4.43 23.59
N VAL A 497 -24.68 -5.22 24.69
CA VAL A 497 -24.48 -6.68 24.61
C VAL A 497 -25.71 -7.37 24.02
N GLN A 498 -26.89 -6.98 24.45
CA GLN A 498 -28.13 -7.51 23.88
C GLN A 498 -28.34 -7.02 22.45
N ALA A 499 -27.97 -5.78 22.14
CA ALA A 499 -28.03 -5.22 20.79
C ALA A 499 -27.17 -6.02 19.81
N GLU A 500 -25.94 -6.38 20.20
CA GLU A 500 -25.04 -7.20 19.40
C GLU A 500 -25.62 -8.59 19.13
N LYS A 501 -26.23 -9.24 20.12
CA LYS A 501 -26.91 -10.55 19.94
C LYS A 501 -28.05 -10.49 18.94
N VAL A 502 -28.86 -9.42 18.98
CA VAL A 502 -29.95 -9.21 18.00
C VAL A 502 -29.37 -8.97 16.61
N PHE A 503 -28.33 -8.16 16.51
CA PHE A 503 -27.63 -7.89 15.25
C PHE A 503 -27.06 -9.17 14.63
N GLU A 504 -26.32 -9.97 15.40
CA GLU A 504 -25.76 -11.24 14.94
C GLU A 504 -26.83 -12.27 14.54
N HIS A 505 -27.92 -12.34 15.29
CA HIS A 505 -29.05 -13.20 14.95
C HIS A 505 -29.64 -12.82 13.60
N SER A 506 -29.95 -11.54 13.41
CA SER A 506 -30.49 -11.00 12.16
C SER A 506 -29.53 -11.21 11.00
N TRP A 507 -28.23 -11.02 11.22
CA TRP A 507 -27.19 -11.23 10.21
C TRP A 507 -27.09 -12.70 9.76
N ARG A 508 -27.17 -13.66 10.67
CA ARG A 508 -27.17 -15.09 10.34
C ARG A 508 -28.32 -15.47 9.38
N HIS A 509 -29.51 -14.90 9.57
CA HIS A 509 -30.63 -15.12 8.65
C HIS A 509 -30.35 -14.59 7.25
N VAL A 510 -29.76 -13.41 7.14
CA VAL A 510 -29.32 -12.83 5.86
C VAL A 510 -28.30 -13.73 5.19
N MET A 511 -27.27 -14.22 5.93
CA MET A 511 -26.24 -15.12 5.40
C MET A 511 -26.83 -16.44 4.87
N ASN A 512 -27.74 -17.05 5.61
CA ASN A 512 -28.41 -18.26 5.16
C ASN A 512 -29.20 -18.06 3.85
N ALA A 513 -29.80 -16.86 3.68
CA ALA A 513 -30.47 -16.54 2.42
C ALA A 513 -29.48 -16.35 1.26
N VAL A 514 -28.33 -15.71 1.50
CA VAL A 514 -27.27 -15.52 0.49
C VAL A 514 -26.79 -16.88 -0.01
N GLU A 515 -26.56 -17.83 0.89
CA GLU A 515 -26.01 -19.14 0.57
C GLU A 515 -27.00 -20.06 -0.15
N HIS A 516 -28.22 -20.14 0.35
CA HIS A 516 -29.18 -21.17 -0.10
C HIS A 516 -30.32 -20.63 -0.97
N LYS A 517 -30.66 -19.34 -0.83
CA LYS A 517 -31.75 -18.68 -1.55
C LYS A 517 -31.38 -17.25 -1.98
N PRO A 518 -30.41 -17.05 -2.87
CA PRO A 518 -29.87 -15.71 -3.17
C PRO A 518 -30.92 -14.68 -3.58
N LYS A 519 -32.03 -15.11 -4.21
CA LYS A 519 -33.17 -14.24 -4.56
C LYS A 519 -33.91 -13.70 -3.32
N GLY A 520 -33.75 -14.35 -2.15
CA GLY A 520 -34.36 -13.95 -0.88
C GLY A 520 -33.62 -12.86 -0.11
N LEU A 521 -32.40 -12.52 -0.50
CA LEU A 521 -31.54 -11.54 0.21
C LEU A 521 -32.29 -10.27 0.62
N TRP A 522 -32.97 -9.63 -0.31
CA TRP A 522 -33.64 -8.35 -0.07
C TRP A 522 -34.81 -8.47 0.92
N LYS A 523 -35.49 -9.62 0.95
CA LYS A 523 -36.56 -9.91 1.90
C LYS A 523 -35.99 -10.08 3.30
N GLU A 524 -34.97 -10.93 3.44
CA GLU A 524 -34.32 -11.18 4.73
C GLU A 524 -33.63 -9.91 5.29
N LEU A 525 -33.04 -9.09 4.43
CA LEU A 525 -32.46 -7.83 4.83
C LEU A 525 -33.52 -6.84 5.38
N LYS A 526 -34.74 -6.82 4.82
CA LYS A 526 -35.85 -6.01 5.34
C LYS A 526 -36.31 -6.51 6.72
N ILE A 527 -36.35 -7.84 6.91
CA ILE A 527 -36.69 -8.44 8.21
C ILE A 527 -35.62 -8.06 9.23
N ALA A 528 -34.34 -8.26 8.92
CA ALA A 528 -33.21 -7.89 9.77
C ALA A 528 -33.23 -6.39 10.16
N ALA A 529 -33.45 -5.51 9.19
CA ALA A 529 -33.58 -4.07 9.47
C ALA A 529 -34.76 -3.75 10.41
N SER A 530 -35.89 -4.47 10.27
CA SER A 530 -37.05 -4.31 11.15
C SER A 530 -36.77 -4.79 12.58
N GLU A 531 -35.99 -5.85 12.76
CA GLU A 531 -35.57 -6.35 14.07
C GLU A 531 -34.58 -5.39 14.75
N ILE A 532 -33.56 -4.96 14.01
CA ILE A 532 -32.55 -3.99 14.48
C ILE A 532 -33.21 -2.67 14.90
N LYS A 533 -34.20 -2.20 14.14
CA LYS A 533 -34.95 -0.98 14.48
C LYS A 533 -35.66 -1.01 15.82
N LYS A 534 -35.98 -2.20 16.33
CA LYS A 534 -36.67 -2.38 17.65
C LYS A 534 -35.75 -2.28 18.85
N ILE A 535 -34.43 -2.26 18.62
CA ILE A 535 -33.43 -2.17 19.70
C ILE A 535 -33.59 -0.81 20.42
N PRO A 536 -33.76 -0.79 21.75
CA PRO A 536 -33.88 0.45 22.52
C PRO A 536 -32.57 1.24 22.50
N LEU A 537 -32.67 2.55 22.26
CA LEU A 537 -31.53 3.48 22.19
C LEU A 537 -31.60 4.51 23.32
N LYS A 538 -30.46 4.74 24.02
CA LYS A 538 -30.29 5.83 24.99
C LYS A 538 -30.41 7.21 24.37
N ARG A 539 -29.94 7.33 23.11
CA ARG A 539 -29.87 8.58 22.34
C ARG A 539 -29.87 8.29 20.84
N SER A 540 -30.25 9.28 20.04
CA SER A 540 -30.15 9.15 18.58
C SER A 540 -28.69 9.28 18.11
N VAL A 541 -28.36 8.61 17.01
CA VAL A 541 -27.03 8.68 16.39
C VAL A 541 -26.65 10.13 16.03
N ASN A 542 -27.59 10.91 15.52
CA ASN A 542 -27.36 12.31 15.12
C ASN A 542 -27.11 13.27 16.30
N SER A 543 -27.45 12.87 17.55
CA SER A 543 -27.15 13.67 18.74
C SER A 543 -25.77 13.37 19.34
N CYS A 544 -25.07 12.37 18.82
CA CYS A 544 -23.76 11.95 19.32
C CYS A 544 -22.64 12.65 18.56
N PRO A 545 -21.51 12.93 19.22
CA PRO A 545 -20.25 13.24 18.51
C PRO A 545 -19.88 12.07 17.59
N ARG A 546 -19.41 12.41 16.39
CA ARG A 546 -19.06 11.41 15.38
C ARG A 546 -17.57 11.46 15.08
N VAL A 547 -16.92 10.31 14.97
CA VAL A 547 -15.51 10.15 14.60
C VAL A 547 -15.43 9.29 13.35
N LEU A 548 -14.66 9.73 12.36
CA LEU A 548 -14.35 8.92 11.18
C LEU A 548 -12.97 8.25 11.37
N ILE A 549 -12.90 6.93 11.18
CA ILE A 549 -11.65 6.19 11.06
C ILE A 549 -11.29 6.08 9.58
N VAL A 550 -10.13 6.62 9.21
CA VAL A 550 -9.49 6.50 7.90
C VAL A 550 -8.14 5.80 8.02
N GLY A 551 -7.36 5.74 6.96
CA GLY A 551 -6.03 5.12 6.95
C GLY A 551 -5.99 3.84 6.13
N GLU A 552 -5.12 2.89 6.49
CA GLU A 552 -4.89 1.68 5.71
C GLU A 552 -6.11 0.75 5.72
N ILE A 553 -6.51 0.29 4.54
CA ILE A 553 -7.80 -0.37 4.30
C ILE A 553 -7.99 -1.68 5.09
N TYR A 554 -6.94 -2.48 5.25
CA TYR A 554 -7.04 -3.77 5.94
C TYR A 554 -7.23 -3.56 7.44
N VAL A 555 -6.33 -2.83 8.10
CA VAL A 555 -6.38 -2.66 9.57
C VAL A 555 -7.61 -1.88 10.03
N ARG A 556 -8.12 -0.92 9.24
CA ARG A 556 -9.35 -0.21 9.60
C ARG A 556 -10.60 -1.08 9.53
N ARG A 557 -10.55 -2.19 8.76
CA ARG A 557 -11.68 -3.13 8.58
C ARG A 557 -11.52 -4.44 9.34
N ASP A 558 -10.31 -4.78 9.75
CA ASP A 558 -10.04 -5.99 10.52
C ASP A 558 -10.49 -5.83 11.98
N ASP A 559 -11.39 -6.70 12.42
CA ASP A 559 -12.02 -6.58 13.73
C ASP A 559 -11.01 -6.75 14.89
N PHE A 560 -9.96 -7.54 14.73
CA PHE A 560 -8.89 -7.67 15.73
C PHE A 560 -8.10 -6.35 15.87
N ALA A 561 -7.86 -5.65 14.77
CA ALA A 561 -7.04 -4.44 14.76
C ALA A 561 -7.80 -3.20 15.25
N VAL A 562 -9.14 -3.12 15.04
CA VAL A 562 -9.87 -1.86 15.23
C VAL A 562 -10.89 -1.88 16.37
N ASN A 563 -11.38 -3.06 16.81
CA ASN A 563 -12.49 -3.12 17.73
C ASN A 563 -12.20 -2.48 19.10
N GLU A 564 -11.00 -2.64 19.65
CA GLU A 564 -10.63 -2.01 20.93
C GLU A 564 -10.77 -0.47 20.87
N LEU A 565 -10.34 0.16 19.75
CA LEU A 565 -10.54 1.60 19.54
C LEU A 565 -12.01 1.98 19.46
N ILE A 566 -12.81 1.19 18.73
CA ILE A 566 -14.26 1.42 18.58
C ILE A 566 -14.96 1.30 19.93
N GLU A 567 -14.66 0.28 20.70
CA GLU A 567 -15.27 0.02 22.02
C GLU A 567 -14.97 1.15 23.01
N LEU A 568 -13.70 1.59 23.09
CA LEU A 568 -13.28 2.67 23.99
C LEU A 568 -13.97 4.01 23.65
N MET A 569 -14.14 4.33 22.36
CA MET A 569 -14.88 5.53 21.94
C MET A 569 -16.38 5.38 22.16
N SER A 570 -16.95 4.24 21.82
CA SER A 570 -18.38 3.96 21.95
C SER A 570 -18.83 3.98 23.41
N ALA A 571 -18.01 3.48 24.35
CA ALA A 571 -18.26 3.55 25.78
C ALA A 571 -18.45 4.98 26.32
N ARG A 572 -17.88 5.98 25.61
CA ARG A 572 -18.08 7.43 25.89
C ARG A 572 -19.20 8.06 25.06
N GLY A 573 -19.95 7.25 24.32
CA GLY A 573 -21.06 7.71 23.49
C GLY A 573 -20.64 8.45 22.22
N ILE A 574 -19.42 8.20 21.74
CA ILE A 574 -18.92 8.66 20.44
C ILE A 574 -19.30 7.61 19.41
N VAL A 575 -20.04 8.04 18.38
CA VAL A 575 -20.38 7.17 17.24
C VAL A 575 -19.21 7.12 16.29
N VAL A 576 -18.70 5.92 16.07
CA VAL A 576 -17.59 5.69 15.17
C VAL A 576 -18.11 5.26 13.80
N LYS A 577 -17.60 5.90 12.76
CA LYS A 577 -17.72 5.44 11.39
C LYS A 577 -16.37 4.96 10.89
N VAL A 578 -16.33 3.80 10.28
CA VAL A 578 -15.11 3.28 9.63
C VAL A 578 -15.23 3.48 8.12
N ALA A 579 -14.27 4.16 7.52
CA ALA A 579 -14.25 4.34 6.07
C ALA A 579 -14.33 2.99 5.34
N GLY A 580 -15.28 2.88 4.41
CA GLY A 580 -15.70 1.62 3.81
C GLY A 580 -14.72 1.08 2.76
N VAL A 581 -14.84 -0.20 2.42
CA VAL A 581 -14.20 -0.78 1.24
C VAL A 581 -14.87 -0.27 -0.03
N GLY A 582 -16.17 0.01 0.01
CA GLY A 582 -16.92 0.61 -1.09
C GLY A 582 -16.36 1.97 -1.52
N GLU A 583 -15.91 2.80 -0.56
CA GLU A 583 -15.22 4.06 -0.83
C GLU A 583 -13.96 3.86 -1.68
N TRP A 584 -13.17 2.84 -1.36
CA TRP A 584 -11.98 2.48 -2.13
C TRP A 584 -12.33 2.05 -3.57
N ILE A 585 -13.38 1.26 -3.75
CA ILE A 585 -13.82 0.83 -5.08
C ILE A 585 -14.30 2.02 -5.91
N HIS A 586 -15.07 2.94 -5.33
CA HIS A 586 -15.47 4.18 -6.01
C HIS A 586 -14.27 5.07 -6.35
N TYR A 587 -13.24 5.09 -5.51
CA TYR A 587 -12.00 5.78 -5.81
C TYR A 587 -11.25 5.14 -7.00
N LEU A 588 -11.18 3.81 -7.07
CA LEU A 588 -10.59 3.12 -8.23
C LEU A 588 -11.36 3.42 -9.52
N ASP A 589 -12.70 3.44 -9.47
CA ASP A 589 -13.54 3.83 -10.60
C ASP A 589 -13.25 5.28 -11.04
N PHE A 590 -13.14 6.21 -10.08
CA PHE A 590 -12.79 7.61 -10.34
C PHE A 590 -11.41 7.74 -11.01
N VAL A 591 -10.40 7.06 -10.51
CA VAL A 591 -9.04 7.07 -11.09
C VAL A 591 -9.05 6.49 -12.51
N ARG A 592 -9.81 5.41 -12.73
CA ARG A 592 -9.97 4.80 -14.06
C ARG A 592 -10.72 5.74 -15.00
N GLU A 593 -11.77 6.41 -14.54
CA GLU A 593 -12.49 7.44 -15.31
C GLU A 593 -11.56 8.59 -15.72
N TYR A 594 -10.76 9.08 -14.77
CA TYR A 594 -9.79 10.15 -15.01
C TYR A 594 -8.75 9.74 -16.07
N ALA A 595 -8.19 8.53 -15.97
CA ALA A 595 -7.24 8.01 -16.94
C ALA A 595 -7.87 7.82 -18.34
N LEU A 596 -9.09 7.26 -18.41
CA LEU A 596 -9.80 7.07 -19.68
C LEU A 596 -10.14 8.41 -20.34
N LYS A 597 -10.56 9.42 -19.57
CA LYS A 597 -10.80 10.79 -20.09
C LYS A 597 -9.53 11.39 -20.69
N LYS A 598 -8.36 11.21 -20.07
CA LYS A 598 -7.07 11.63 -20.63
C LYS A 598 -6.79 10.91 -21.96
N LEU A 599 -6.95 9.58 -21.99
CA LEU A 599 -6.73 8.78 -23.22
C LEU A 599 -7.70 9.18 -24.36
N VAL A 600 -8.96 9.49 -24.06
CA VAL A 600 -9.93 9.99 -25.05
C VAL A 600 -9.51 11.34 -25.62
N ARG A 601 -9.00 12.26 -24.78
CA ARG A 601 -8.51 13.58 -25.24
C ARG A 601 -7.31 13.46 -26.19
N LEU A 602 -6.46 12.45 -26.01
CA LEU A 602 -5.30 12.19 -26.89
C LEU A 602 -5.70 11.60 -28.26
N GLN A 603 -6.95 11.13 -28.45
CA GLN A 603 -7.43 10.63 -29.74
C GLN A 603 -7.71 11.76 -30.73
N LYS A 604 -7.46 11.51 -32.03
CA LYS A 604 -7.82 12.44 -33.10
C LYS A 604 -9.32 12.80 -33.04
N PRO A 605 -9.72 14.08 -33.22
CA PRO A 605 -11.09 14.51 -33.03
C PRO A 605 -12.16 13.64 -33.69
N GLY A 606 -11.98 13.23 -34.96
CA GLY A 606 -12.93 12.39 -35.70
C GLY A 606 -13.00 10.92 -35.24
N LYS A 607 -12.04 10.42 -34.46
CA LYS A 607 -12.01 9.03 -33.95
C LYS A 607 -12.36 8.92 -32.47
N ARG A 608 -12.54 10.01 -31.76
CA ARG A 608 -12.78 10.03 -30.29
C ARG A 608 -13.97 9.18 -29.89
N LEU A 609 -15.13 9.38 -30.53
CA LEU A 609 -16.39 8.70 -30.16
C LEU A 609 -16.37 7.16 -30.30
N PHE A 610 -15.61 6.64 -31.25
CA PHE A 610 -15.55 5.21 -31.58
C PHE A 610 -14.28 4.53 -31.07
N SER A 611 -13.43 5.27 -30.38
CA SER A 611 -12.18 4.74 -29.85
C SER A 611 -12.43 3.72 -28.72
N LYS A 612 -11.49 2.79 -28.52
CA LYS A 612 -11.54 1.84 -27.41
C LYS A 612 -11.67 2.56 -26.05
N PRO A 613 -10.87 3.63 -25.73
CA PRO A 613 -11.03 4.38 -24.48
C PRO A 613 -12.43 4.95 -24.28
N SER A 614 -13.09 5.42 -25.36
CA SER A 614 -14.48 5.95 -25.24
C SER A 614 -15.50 4.88 -24.95
N ARG A 615 -15.34 3.69 -25.52
CA ARG A 615 -16.21 2.54 -25.21
C ARG A 615 -16.01 2.06 -23.78
N ASP A 616 -14.76 1.98 -23.34
CA ASP A 616 -14.41 1.58 -21.96
C ASP A 616 -14.94 2.60 -20.95
N LEU A 617 -14.88 3.91 -21.27
CA LEU A 617 -15.46 4.95 -20.44
C LEU A 617 -16.99 4.83 -20.29
N LYS A 618 -17.70 4.56 -21.39
CA LYS A 618 -19.15 4.33 -21.34
C LYS A 618 -19.51 3.10 -20.51
N LYS A 619 -18.74 2.01 -20.67
CA LYS A 619 -18.93 0.79 -19.88
C LYS A 619 -18.76 1.10 -18.38
N LEU A 620 -17.70 1.79 -18.00
CA LEU A 620 -17.45 2.19 -16.62
C LEU A 620 -18.59 3.03 -16.06
N GLN A 621 -19.11 4.00 -16.81
CA GLN A 621 -20.25 4.84 -16.38
C GLN A 621 -21.52 4.02 -16.12
N ILE A 622 -21.76 2.96 -16.90
CA ILE A 622 -22.89 2.04 -16.67
C ILE A 622 -22.65 1.21 -15.40
N GLU A 623 -21.40 0.74 -15.19
CA GLU A 623 -21.02 0.02 -13.98
C GLU A 623 -21.19 0.89 -12.73
N GLU A 624 -20.73 2.14 -12.76
CA GLU A 624 -20.90 3.10 -11.66
C GLU A 624 -22.38 3.38 -11.38
N TRP A 625 -23.18 3.61 -12.41
CA TRP A 625 -24.62 3.81 -12.25
C TRP A 625 -25.28 2.63 -11.54
N TRP A 626 -24.94 1.40 -11.92
CA TRP A 626 -25.45 0.19 -11.30
C TRP A 626 -25.02 0.07 -9.84
N LYS A 627 -23.74 0.35 -9.54
CA LYS A 627 -23.21 0.34 -8.15
C LYS A 627 -23.99 1.30 -7.25
N HIS A 628 -24.18 2.54 -7.68
CA HIS A 628 -24.97 3.53 -6.96
C HIS A 628 -26.46 3.14 -6.81
N HIS A 629 -27.04 2.48 -7.80
CA HIS A 629 -28.40 1.97 -7.70
C HIS A 629 -28.53 0.91 -6.60
N ILE A 630 -27.58 0.01 -6.47
CA ILE A 630 -27.54 -1.02 -5.41
C ILE A 630 -27.37 -0.36 -4.03
N GLU A 631 -26.48 0.60 -3.88
CA GLU A 631 -26.30 1.34 -2.62
C GLU A 631 -27.59 2.06 -2.19
N LYS A 632 -28.23 2.77 -3.10
CA LYS A 632 -29.52 3.41 -2.82
C LYS A 632 -30.57 2.40 -2.38
N LYS A 633 -30.59 1.19 -2.97
CA LYS A 633 -31.49 0.12 -2.58
C LYS A 633 -31.18 -0.40 -1.16
N ILE A 634 -29.92 -0.61 -0.83
CA ILE A 634 -29.47 -1.01 0.53
C ILE A 634 -29.89 0.07 1.54
N LEU A 635 -29.54 1.33 1.26
CA LEU A 635 -29.87 2.46 2.13
C LEU A 635 -31.38 2.64 2.32
N SER A 636 -32.19 2.42 1.28
CA SER A 636 -33.65 2.48 1.41
C SER A 636 -34.24 1.46 2.41
N ILE A 637 -33.50 0.35 2.62
CA ILE A 637 -33.88 -0.70 3.58
C ILE A 637 -33.32 -0.42 4.98
N LEU A 638 -32.05 0.07 5.05
CA LEU A 638 -31.35 0.20 6.33
C LEU A 638 -31.52 1.58 6.98
N ASN A 639 -31.69 2.67 6.23
CA ASN A 639 -31.90 4.03 6.81
C ASN A 639 -33.07 4.13 7.79
N PRO A 640 -34.20 3.38 7.61
CA PRO A 640 -35.28 3.39 8.60
C PRO A 640 -34.90 2.90 9.99
N THR A 641 -33.74 2.28 10.17
CA THR A 641 -33.19 1.92 11.50
C THR A 641 -32.77 3.16 12.29
N GLY A 642 -32.41 4.26 11.63
CA GLY A 642 -31.85 5.47 12.25
C GLY A 642 -30.41 5.31 12.77
N LEU A 643 -29.72 4.24 12.37
CA LEU A 643 -28.39 3.86 12.88
C LEU A 643 -27.24 4.12 11.90
N ILE A 644 -27.53 4.60 10.68
CA ILE A 644 -26.50 4.95 9.70
C ILE A 644 -26.17 6.44 9.85
N PRO A 645 -24.92 6.80 10.23
CA PRO A 645 -24.50 8.19 10.29
C PRO A 645 -24.42 8.81 8.89
N GLU A 646 -24.80 10.06 8.77
CA GLU A 646 -24.65 10.81 7.52
C GLU A 646 -23.18 10.90 7.11
N THR A 647 -22.90 10.67 5.83
CA THR A 647 -21.55 10.73 5.26
C THR A 647 -21.58 11.34 3.87
N PRO A 648 -20.56 12.11 3.48
CA PRO A 648 -20.37 12.46 2.08
C PRO A 648 -20.05 11.21 1.27
N HIS A 649 -20.90 10.87 0.30
CA HIS A 649 -20.73 9.68 -0.56
C HIS A 649 -20.23 10.01 -1.98
N ASP A 650 -20.15 11.30 -2.34
CA ASP A 650 -19.70 11.68 -3.68
C ASP A 650 -18.19 11.69 -3.77
N MET A 651 -17.63 10.70 -4.49
CA MET A 651 -16.18 10.58 -4.70
C MET A 651 -15.59 11.80 -5.41
N ARG A 652 -16.33 12.47 -6.28
CA ARG A 652 -15.86 13.70 -6.95
C ARG A 652 -15.71 14.86 -5.97
N HIS A 653 -16.61 14.94 -5.00
CA HIS A 653 -16.54 15.92 -3.92
C HIS A 653 -15.34 15.63 -3.01
N ILE A 654 -15.16 14.37 -2.60
CA ILE A 654 -14.00 13.93 -1.81
C ILE A 654 -12.68 14.27 -2.53
N MET A 655 -12.57 13.95 -3.83
CA MET A 655 -11.36 14.22 -4.60
C MET A 655 -11.10 15.72 -4.83
N LYS A 656 -12.12 16.56 -4.79
CA LYS A 656 -11.96 18.02 -4.77
C LYS A 656 -11.21 18.47 -3.52
N TYR A 657 -11.61 18.00 -2.33
CA TYR A 657 -10.88 18.29 -1.08
C TYR A 657 -9.46 17.76 -1.11
N THR A 658 -9.24 16.58 -1.68
CA THR A 658 -7.91 16.01 -1.85
C THR A 658 -6.96 16.96 -2.59
N VAL A 659 -7.41 17.49 -3.72
CA VAL A 659 -6.59 18.39 -4.57
C VAL A 659 -6.42 19.76 -3.94
N GLU A 660 -7.46 20.28 -3.29
CA GLU A 660 -7.44 21.63 -2.69
C GLU A 660 -6.51 21.69 -1.44
N HIS A 661 -6.38 20.59 -0.70
CA HIS A 661 -5.74 20.65 0.62
C HIS A 661 -4.51 19.75 0.79
N PHE A 662 -4.38 18.68 0.01
CA PHE A 662 -3.38 17.66 0.33
C PHE A 662 -2.48 17.26 -0.83
N VAL A 663 -2.99 16.59 -1.87
CA VAL A 663 -2.16 15.97 -2.89
C VAL A 663 -2.76 16.06 -4.29
N ASN A 664 -1.91 15.99 -5.31
CA ASN A 664 -2.34 15.89 -6.71
C ASN A 664 -2.95 14.51 -7.01
N LEU A 665 -3.91 14.43 -7.94
CA LEU A 665 -4.54 13.19 -8.39
C LEU A 665 -3.58 12.19 -9.06
N GLU A 666 -2.40 12.62 -9.43
CA GLU A 666 -1.35 11.72 -9.93
C GLU A 666 -0.78 10.81 -8.82
N LEU A 667 -0.96 11.17 -7.55
CA LEU A 667 -0.68 10.30 -6.41
C LEU A 667 -1.82 9.27 -6.25
N ASN A 668 -1.74 8.20 -7.02
CA ASN A 668 -2.75 7.15 -7.04
C ASN A 668 -2.55 6.17 -5.88
N SER A 669 -3.14 6.48 -4.73
CA SER A 669 -3.05 5.64 -3.53
C SER A 669 -4.18 5.96 -2.53
N GLU A 670 -4.30 5.15 -1.47
CA GLU A 670 -5.20 5.42 -0.33
C GLU A 670 -4.95 6.77 0.34
N ILE A 671 -3.75 7.36 0.18
CA ILE A 671 -3.44 8.71 0.68
C ILE A 671 -4.46 9.70 0.14
N ALA A 672 -4.74 9.67 -1.16
CA ALA A 672 -5.65 10.60 -1.80
C ALA A 672 -7.07 10.50 -1.26
N VAL A 673 -7.63 9.29 -1.19
CA VAL A 673 -9.01 9.09 -0.74
C VAL A 673 -9.17 9.32 0.75
N SER A 674 -8.26 8.82 1.58
CA SER A 674 -8.32 9.01 3.04
C SER A 674 -8.19 10.48 3.43
N SER A 675 -7.31 11.23 2.73
CA SER A 675 -7.15 12.67 2.99
C SER A 675 -8.40 13.48 2.62
N GLY A 676 -8.95 13.21 1.45
CA GLY A 676 -10.17 13.89 1.01
C GLY A 676 -11.38 13.55 1.89
N SER A 677 -11.54 12.28 2.26
CA SER A 677 -12.63 11.82 3.13
C SER A 677 -12.58 12.45 4.52
N ALA A 678 -11.36 12.64 5.08
CA ALA A 678 -11.20 13.31 6.37
C ALA A 678 -11.65 14.78 6.31
N ALA A 679 -11.26 15.53 5.27
CA ALA A 679 -11.69 16.93 5.11
C ALA A 679 -13.20 17.02 4.86
N ALA A 680 -13.75 16.15 4.00
CA ALA A 680 -15.18 16.09 3.73
C ALA A 680 -16.00 15.73 4.97
N ALA A 681 -15.46 14.85 5.85
CA ALA A 681 -16.12 14.50 7.11
C ALA A 681 -16.14 15.68 8.10
N MET A 682 -15.08 16.49 8.16
CA MET A 682 -15.07 17.71 8.97
C MET A 682 -16.21 18.63 8.56
N ASP A 683 -16.37 18.89 7.26
CA ASP A 683 -17.47 19.74 6.73
C ASP A 683 -18.84 19.11 6.93
N ALA A 684 -18.94 17.77 6.97
CA ALA A 684 -20.16 17.04 7.32
C ALA A 684 -20.45 17.03 8.84
N GLY A 685 -19.70 17.77 9.66
CA GLY A 685 -19.90 17.93 11.09
C GLY A 685 -19.43 16.75 11.94
N TYR A 686 -18.44 15.97 11.48
CA TYR A 686 -17.74 15.02 12.32
C TYR A 686 -16.85 15.77 13.33
N SER A 687 -16.76 15.24 14.54
CA SER A 687 -16.06 15.91 15.64
C SER A 687 -14.58 15.51 15.75
N GLY A 688 -14.11 14.56 14.93
CA GLY A 688 -12.70 14.16 14.90
C GLY A 688 -12.43 13.05 13.90
N ILE A 689 -11.13 12.83 13.63
CA ILE A 689 -10.61 11.83 12.71
C ILE A 689 -9.58 10.95 13.42
N VAL A 690 -9.64 9.64 13.18
CA VAL A 690 -8.57 8.70 13.52
C VAL A 690 -7.94 8.16 12.24
N ASN A 691 -6.65 8.37 12.06
CA ASN A 691 -5.85 7.75 11.02
C ASN A 691 -5.22 6.47 11.60
N ILE A 692 -5.71 5.29 11.21
CA ILE A 692 -5.18 4.01 11.66
C ILE A 692 -4.33 3.35 10.57
N SER A 693 -3.17 2.83 10.94
CA SER A 693 -2.29 2.15 9.99
C SER A 693 -1.42 1.09 10.68
N PRO A 694 -0.89 0.11 9.93
CA PRO A 694 0.14 -0.78 10.44
C PRO A 694 1.41 0.00 10.79
N PHE A 695 2.19 -0.50 11.75
CA PHE A 695 3.53 0.04 12.00
C PHE A 695 4.34 0.11 10.70
N ALA A 696 5.04 1.21 10.51
CA ALA A 696 5.83 1.49 9.30
C ALA A 696 5.03 1.47 7.98
N CYS A 697 3.75 1.81 8.01
CA CYS A 697 2.94 1.90 6.81
C CYS A 697 3.30 3.14 6.00
N LEU A 698 3.62 2.94 4.73
CA LEU A 698 3.93 4.02 3.78
C LEU A 698 2.79 5.03 3.68
N ILE A 699 1.56 4.53 3.60
CA ILE A 699 0.34 5.31 3.41
C ILE A 699 0.02 6.06 4.70
N GLY A 700 -0.02 5.35 5.84
CA GLY A 700 -0.37 5.94 7.13
C GLY A 700 0.54 7.09 7.55
N ARG A 701 1.85 6.96 7.33
CA ARG A 701 2.85 8.00 7.65
C ARG A 701 2.71 9.25 6.77
N VAL A 702 2.44 9.07 5.48
CA VAL A 702 2.18 10.21 4.60
C VAL A 702 0.89 10.92 5.00
N ILE A 703 -0.19 10.17 5.30
CA ILE A 703 -1.45 10.76 5.79
C ILE A 703 -1.20 11.54 7.08
N GLU A 704 -0.46 10.97 8.04
CA GLU A 704 -0.11 11.66 9.29
C GLU A 704 0.62 12.97 9.05
N GLY A 705 1.65 12.98 8.19
CA GLY A 705 2.41 14.17 7.85
C GLY A 705 1.61 15.26 7.11
N LEU A 706 0.53 14.87 6.41
CA LEU A 706 -0.39 15.81 5.78
C LEU A 706 -1.45 16.33 6.76
N PHE A 707 -1.98 15.44 7.59
CA PHE A 707 -3.10 15.74 8.48
C PHE A 707 -2.70 16.55 9.70
N THR A 708 -1.56 16.25 10.30
CA THR A 708 -1.15 16.88 11.56
C THR A 708 -1.07 18.40 11.42
N PRO A 709 -0.37 18.98 10.42
CA PRO A 709 -0.37 20.42 10.21
C PRO A 709 -1.76 20.96 9.85
N TRP A 710 -2.47 20.29 8.93
CA TRP A 710 -3.78 20.72 8.46
C TRP A 710 -4.82 20.81 9.59
N ALA A 711 -4.81 19.81 10.50
CA ALA A 711 -5.70 19.77 11.65
C ALA A 711 -5.33 20.81 12.72
N ARG A 712 -4.01 21.01 12.94
CA ARG A 712 -3.48 22.02 13.88
C ARG A 712 -3.95 23.44 13.49
N GLU A 713 -3.88 23.79 12.20
CA GLU A 713 -4.35 25.10 11.69
C GLU A 713 -5.85 25.33 11.96
N ARG A 714 -6.64 24.27 12.09
CA ARG A 714 -8.10 24.29 12.24
C ARG A 714 -8.59 23.97 13.65
N ASN A 715 -7.67 23.74 14.58
CA ASN A 715 -7.96 23.25 15.94
C ASN A 715 -8.87 22.00 15.92
N TYR A 716 -8.72 21.15 14.88
CA TYR A 716 -9.59 20.00 14.64
C TYR A 716 -9.00 18.74 15.31
N PRO A 717 -9.78 17.96 16.10
CA PRO A 717 -9.30 16.76 16.75
C PRO A 717 -8.89 15.70 15.75
N ILE A 718 -7.60 15.29 15.80
CA ILE A 718 -7.06 14.20 15.01
C ILE A 718 -6.15 13.32 15.86
N LEU A 719 -6.15 12.02 15.57
CA LEU A 719 -5.28 11.03 16.17
C LEU A 719 -4.74 10.07 15.11
N SER A 720 -3.42 9.96 14.99
CA SER A 720 -2.78 8.88 14.23
C SER A 720 -2.39 7.74 15.17
N VAL A 721 -2.76 6.51 14.79
CA VAL A 721 -2.50 5.28 15.55
C VAL A 721 -1.82 4.26 14.65
N GLU A 722 -0.61 3.86 15.02
CA GLU A 722 0.06 2.72 14.40
C GLU A 722 -0.25 1.43 15.18
N ILE A 723 -0.72 0.41 14.46
CA ILE A 723 -1.04 -0.92 14.99
C ILE A 723 0.12 -1.87 14.64
N ASP A 724 0.64 -2.52 15.65
CA ASP A 724 1.71 -3.53 15.48
C ASP A 724 1.21 -4.97 15.69
N GLY A 725 -0.09 -5.17 15.91
CA GLY A 725 -0.69 -6.49 16.16
C GLY A 725 -0.68 -6.91 17.62
N ASN A 726 -0.36 -6.00 18.54
CA ASN A 726 -0.56 -6.17 19.98
C ASN A 726 -1.81 -5.38 20.43
N LEU A 727 -2.24 -5.58 21.66
CA LEU A 727 -3.18 -4.69 22.35
C LEU A 727 -2.64 -3.25 22.34
N LEU A 728 -3.54 -2.28 22.38
CA LEU A 728 -3.15 -0.88 22.39
C LEU A 728 -2.22 -0.57 23.56
N PRO A 729 -0.98 -0.12 23.33
CA PRO A 729 -0.05 0.18 24.39
C PRO A 729 -0.53 1.39 25.22
N PRO A 730 -0.16 1.50 26.51
CA PRO A 730 -0.66 2.53 27.43
C PRO A 730 -0.48 3.97 26.91
N ASN A 731 0.58 4.26 26.17
CA ASN A 731 0.81 5.57 25.56
C ASN A 731 -0.23 5.90 24.49
N ILE A 732 -0.65 4.93 23.68
CA ILE A 732 -1.71 5.10 22.69
C ILE A 732 -3.07 5.26 23.36
N VAL A 733 -3.35 4.47 24.42
CA VAL A 733 -4.58 4.62 25.22
C VAL A 733 -4.65 6.02 25.83
N ASN A 734 -3.55 6.58 26.32
CA ASN A 734 -3.50 7.95 26.84
C ASN A 734 -3.76 9.00 25.74
N LYS A 735 -3.15 8.86 24.57
CA LYS A 735 -3.43 9.73 23.41
C LYS A 735 -4.89 9.65 22.99
N LEU A 736 -5.46 8.44 22.95
CA LEU A 736 -6.87 8.21 22.65
C LEU A 736 -7.79 8.89 23.69
N ASN A 737 -7.45 8.82 24.97
CA ASN A 737 -8.21 9.48 26.02
C ASN A 737 -8.23 11.01 25.82
N ILE A 738 -7.09 11.63 25.54
CA ILE A 738 -6.99 13.06 25.23
C ILE A 738 -7.79 13.41 23.98
N PHE A 739 -7.66 12.61 22.92
CA PHE A 739 -8.42 12.79 21.70
C PHE A 739 -9.94 12.75 21.96
N MET A 740 -10.43 11.76 22.70
CA MET A 740 -11.86 11.66 23.03
C MET A 740 -12.38 12.87 23.82
N VAL A 741 -11.60 13.42 24.76
CA VAL A 741 -11.94 14.65 25.47
C VAL A 741 -12.07 15.80 24.48
N ASN A 742 -11.14 15.95 23.53
CA ASN A 742 -11.20 16.98 22.50
C ASN A 742 -12.40 16.83 21.59
N VAL A 743 -12.71 15.59 21.15
CA VAL A 743 -13.90 15.26 20.34
C VAL A 743 -15.19 15.65 21.05
N LEU A 744 -15.31 15.36 22.36
CA LEU A 744 -16.49 15.67 23.16
C LEU A 744 -16.68 17.19 23.35
N ARG A 745 -15.59 17.95 23.35
CA ARG A 745 -15.59 19.42 23.44
C ARG A 745 -15.77 20.12 22.10
N PHE A 746 -15.41 19.48 21.01
CA PHE A 746 -15.47 20.07 19.68
C PHE A 746 -16.93 20.20 19.22
N LYS A 747 -17.38 21.45 19.08
CA LYS A 747 -18.70 21.80 18.54
C LYS A 747 -18.50 22.67 17.28
N GLY A 748 -18.16 22.06 16.15
CA GLY A 748 -18.26 22.65 14.83
C GLY A 748 -17.96 24.16 14.71
N GLY A 749 -16.79 24.63 15.19
CA GLY A 749 -16.37 26.03 15.09
C GLY A 749 -16.97 26.99 16.13
N GLN A 750 -17.74 26.54 17.10
CA GLN A 750 -18.12 27.39 18.25
C GLN A 750 -17.11 27.26 19.40
N ASP A 751 -16.53 28.40 19.76
CA ASP A 751 -15.55 28.55 20.85
C ASP A 751 -16.11 28.03 22.18
N VAL A 752 -15.47 27.01 22.76
CA VAL A 752 -15.92 26.28 23.95
C VAL A 752 -15.42 26.93 25.25
N SER A 753 -14.98 28.18 25.21
CA SER A 753 -14.57 28.91 26.43
C SER A 753 -15.70 29.06 27.49
N THR A 754 -16.93 28.79 27.11
CA THR A 754 -18.11 29.00 27.99
C THR A 754 -18.69 27.76 28.69
N LEU A 755 -18.09 26.57 28.53
CA LEU A 755 -18.60 25.31 29.10
C LEU A 755 -17.79 24.71 30.23
N VAL A 756 -16.68 25.34 30.63
CA VAL A 756 -15.87 24.87 31.76
C VAL A 756 -16.52 25.21 33.12
N ASP A 757 -17.42 26.18 33.18
CA ASP A 757 -18.04 26.65 34.42
C ASP A 757 -19.29 25.83 34.89
N LYS A 758 -19.72 24.82 34.14
CA LYS A 758 -20.90 24.02 34.52
C LYS A 758 -20.63 22.56 34.87
N ALA A 759 -19.38 22.13 34.91
CA ALA A 759 -19.02 20.75 35.30
C ALA A 759 -18.28 20.71 36.67
N GLY A 760 -18.31 21.82 37.41
CA GLY A 760 -17.72 21.99 38.74
C GLY A 760 -18.75 22.18 39.86
N GLU A 761 -20.04 21.93 39.62
CA GLU A 761 -21.06 21.87 40.66
C GLU A 761 -21.69 20.46 40.77
#